data_6d504eae4b2172030ce37005a1a95e21
#
_entry.id   6d504eae4b2172030ce37005a1a95e21
#
_cell.length_a   1.000
_cell.length_b   1.000
_cell.length_c   1.000
_cell.angle_alpha   90.00
_cell.angle_beta   90.00
_cell.angle_gamma   90.00
#
_symmetry.space_group_name_H-M   'P 1'
#
loop_
_entity.id
_entity.type
_entity.pdbx_description
1 polymer ?
#
loop_
_entity_poly.entity_id
_entity_poly.type
_entity_poly.pdbx_seq_one_letter_code
_entity_poly.pdbx_strand_id
1 'polypeptide(L)'
;MSRNNKRSGSNRSNRNNSGRSGRNGNSSRKYRGGRDDRKYVRSAEKEYGSKYGTEDEIMSQYGHKKNRSNSRKVIEEVTGKLSMAAGGFGFVTVPDREDDIFIPAGKLNGALNNDTVKVAITRKAKNDHREEGEIFQIAERSKRPYIGILQITGQKAWVIMQNKNMPYDIEVPMEQVKPEYQGLKVAVLVKEFSRGQETPKGDLIDVLGTSGENNTEMHAILTEFGLPYKFSDEVENAAAKIPVTIGEAELSGRRDFRGTCTFTIDPADAKDFDDACSLKKLDNGHWEVGVHIADVSYYVRPGSIIDKEAVDRGTSVYLVDRTVPMLPEVLSNNLCSLRPGEPKLTFSAVFELDDDANVINSWFGRTIISSDFRFAYEEVQQLIESNGDTTNYKPTLSSGRASVANKENTSVNANIATADGTAGETHKVTGLSTAVPGKVVIDAVLELHKLATLLRKRRFEKGSISFERPEMKVLVDEKGKPIDIVEKISREANWLIEELMLLANKEVATYVTTGLKIKAPTFVYRIHDQPDMDKIAELRTFIKHFGYTMDPSDTPQQLAKALNKLLDSLKGKPECATIEILALRSMARAEYSTDNIGHYGLGFEYYTHFTSPIRRYPDMMVHRLLANYLAGGKSADKKYYEDMCQHASEREQLATEAERASVKYKMTEFMEDKIGQIYDGVISGVTDWGLYVQIEPTKVEGMVALRDIKEDYFEFDEKNYCVIGKSTHQKFTLGDKVKIKVERTNLEQKIIDFSLVWDESYNKAEFASNADIQRDNSGSGDRNFRNNSGSGNRNSRNNRSK
;
A
#
# COMPACT_ATOMS: atom_id res chain seq x y z
N MET A 1 11.83 31.37 48.06
CA MET A 1 11.22 32.61 48.60
C MET A 1 10.05 32.92 47.72
N SER A 2 8.95 32.58 48.17
CA SER A 2 7.83 33.34 48.79
C SER A 2 6.95 33.95 47.71
N ARG A 3 5.75 33.39 47.53
CA ARG A 3 4.43 33.74 48.16
C ARG A 3 3.85 35.02 47.50
N ASN A 4 2.65 35.26 47.19
CA ASN A 4 1.32 34.72 47.54
C ASN A 4 0.29 35.44 46.67
N ASN A 5 -0.75 34.81 46.20
CA ASN A 5 -2.12 34.75 46.76
C ASN A 5 -3.08 35.95 46.56
N LYS A 6 -4.23 35.66 46.09
CA LYS A 6 -5.63 35.88 46.50
C LYS A 6 -6.48 36.77 45.62
N ARG A 7 -7.53 36.10 45.06
CA ARG A 7 -8.98 36.11 45.52
C ARG A 7 -9.69 37.44 45.31
N SER A 8 -10.79 37.42 44.68
CA SER A 8 -12.23 37.15 44.88
C SER A 8 -12.98 38.35 44.24
N GLY A 9 -14.16 38.27 43.74
CA GLY A 9 -15.39 37.68 44.04
C GLY A 9 -16.47 38.49 43.30
N SER A 10 -17.43 37.76 42.86
CA SER A 10 -18.88 37.85 43.01
C SER A 10 -19.60 39.18 42.79
N ASN A 11 -20.58 39.21 41.96
CA ASN A 11 -22.03 39.22 42.26
C ASN A 11 -22.91 39.80 41.18
N ARG A 12 -23.89 39.10 40.70
CA ARG A 12 -25.34 39.27 40.76
C ARG A 12 -25.86 40.67 40.41
N SER A 13 -26.79 40.91 39.52
CA SER A 13 -28.14 40.42 39.54
C SER A 13 -29.03 41.22 38.56
N ASN A 14 -29.93 40.57 37.95
CA ASN A 14 -31.39 40.84 37.90
C ASN A 14 -32.02 41.97 37.07
N ARG A 15 -32.92 41.51 36.31
CA ARG A 15 -34.37 41.90 36.12
C ARG A 15 -34.80 42.88 35.06
N ASN A 16 -35.62 42.30 34.22
CA ASN A 16 -36.98 42.71 33.82
C ASN A 16 -37.17 43.94 32.87
N ASN A 17 -37.86 43.80 31.86
CA ASN A 17 -39.25 43.56 31.58
C ASN A 17 -39.79 44.47 30.44
N SER A 18 -40.65 43.90 29.65
CA SER A 18 -41.81 44.46 29.00
C SER A 18 -41.72 45.51 27.89
N GLY A 19 -42.39 45.18 26.81
CA GLY A 19 -43.22 46.14 26.10
C GLY A 19 -43.39 45.98 24.60
N ARG A 20 -44.44 45.29 24.24
CA ARG A 20 -45.44 45.45 23.17
C ARG A 20 -45.28 46.46 22.03
N SER A 21 -45.56 45.91 20.85
CA SER A 21 -46.53 46.35 19.84
C SER A 21 -46.04 47.20 18.66
N GLY A 22 -46.43 46.76 17.48
CA GLY A 22 -46.58 47.62 16.32
C GLY A 22 -46.50 46.89 14.97
N ARG A 23 -47.63 46.80 14.37
CA ARG A 23 -48.04 46.21 13.10
C ARG A 23 -47.42 46.83 11.85
N ASN A 24 -47.37 45.98 10.81
CA ASN A 24 -47.68 46.21 9.39
C ASN A 24 -46.56 46.64 8.45
N GLY A 25 -46.41 45.83 7.39
CA GLY A 25 -45.85 46.30 6.13
C GLY A 25 -45.49 45.12 5.18
N ASN A 26 -46.48 44.71 4.42
CA ASN A 26 -46.39 43.75 3.31
C ASN A 26 -45.50 44.29 2.18
N SER A 27 -44.54 43.52 1.68
CA SER A 27 -44.23 43.51 0.26
C SER A 27 -43.49 42.25 -0.15
N SER A 28 -44.18 41.48 -0.91
CA SER A 28 -43.75 40.30 -1.62
C SER A 28 -42.66 40.59 -2.64
N ARG A 29 -41.49 39.94 -2.54
CA ARG A 29 -40.64 39.63 -3.70
C ARG A 29 -40.31 38.15 -3.71
N LYS A 30 -40.99 37.43 -4.61
CA LYS A 30 -40.68 36.07 -5.00
C LYS A 30 -39.31 36.06 -5.65
N TYR A 31 -38.32 35.40 -5.02
CA TYR A 31 -37.14 34.89 -5.72
C TYR A 31 -37.51 33.51 -6.24
N ARG A 32 -37.60 33.37 -7.56
CA ARG A 32 -37.56 32.13 -8.30
C ARG A 32 -36.08 31.68 -8.39
N GLY A 33 -35.66 30.81 -7.53
CA GLY A 33 -34.42 30.03 -7.66
C GLY A 33 -34.81 28.58 -7.46
N GLY A 34 -34.68 27.77 -8.48
CA GLY A 34 -35.02 26.37 -8.36
C GLY A 34 -35.53 25.72 -9.64
N ARG A 35 -34.84 25.87 -10.75
CA ARG A 35 -35.16 25.12 -11.97
C ARG A 35 -33.94 24.55 -12.74
N ASP A 36 -32.74 24.97 -12.47
CA ASP A 36 -31.58 24.59 -13.30
C ASP A 36 -30.77 23.39 -12.73
N ASP A 37 -30.77 23.19 -11.41
CA ASP A 37 -30.09 22.02 -10.80
C ASP A 37 -30.71 20.68 -11.25
N ARG A 38 -32.01 20.66 -11.60
CA ARG A 38 -32.68 19.44 -12.12
C ARG A 38 -32.35 19.08 -13.57
N LYS A 39 -31.78 20.01 -14.33
CA LYS A 39 -31.44 19.74 -15.74
C LYS A 39 -30.17 18.96 -15.89
N TYR A 40 -29.19 19.21 -15.03
CA TYR A 40 -27.89 18.50 -15.04
C TYR A 40 -28.04 17.06 -14.56
N VAL A 41 -28.77 16.83 -13.48
CA VAL A 41 -29.07 15.46 -13.00
C VAL A 41 -29.84 14.67 -14.07
N ARG A 42 -30.78 15.27 -14.77
CA ARG A 42 -31.57 14.64 -15.85
C ARG A 42 -30.76 14.37 -17.14
N SER A 43 -29.69 15.12 -17.43
CA SER A 43 -28.84 14.82 -18.59
C SER A 43 -27.91 13.63 -18.31
N ALA A 44 -27.37 13.53 -17.09
CA ALA A 44 -26.62 12.36 -16.65
C ALA A 44 -27.50 11.11 -16.57
N GLU A 45 -28.76 11.23 -16.10
CA GLU A 45 -29.72 10.12 -16.08
C GLU A 45 -30.15 9.62 -17.46
N LYS A 46 -30.09 10.46 -18.50
CA LYS A 46 -30.46 10.07 -19.86
C LYS A 46 -29.34 9.34 -20.62
N GLU A 47 -28.07 9.60 -20.30
CA GLU A 47 -26.93 9.04 -20.99
C GLU A 47 -26.35 7.81 -20.29
N TYR A 48 -26.55 7.72 -18.97
CA TYR A 48 -26.08 6.60 -18.12
C TYR A 48 -27.27 6.07 -17.30
N GLY A 49 -28.21 5.39 -17.94
CA GLY A 49 -29.43 4.85 -17.32
C GLY A 49 -29.22 4.23 -15.96
N SER A 50 -29.94 4.74 -14.99
CA SER A 50 -30.28 4.24 -13.63
C SER A 50 -29.39 3.11 -13.04
N LYS A 51 -28.11 3.36 -12.85
CA LYS A 51 -27.19 2.39 -12.27
C LYS A 51 -27.01 2.54 -10.76
N TYR A 52 -27.43 3.66 -10.22
CA TYR A 52 -27.30 3.99 -8.80
C TYR A 52 -28.62 4.61 -8.40
N GLY A 53 -29.26 4.10 -7.37
CA GLY A 53 -30.60 4.48 -6.92
C GLY A 53 -30.97 5.96 -7.15
N THR A 54 -32.24 6.25 -7.34
CA THR A 54 -32.71 7.61 -7.62
C THR A 54 -32.33 8.56 -6.48
N GLU A 55 -32.17 9.85 -6.79
CA GLU A 55 -31.88 10.91 -5.80
C GLU A 55 -32.83 10.83 -4.58
N ASP A 56 -34.05 10.38 -4.77
CA ASP A 56 -35.04 10.21 -3.72
C ASP A 56 -34.75 8.98 -2.82
N GLU A 57 -34.11 7.92 -3.32
CA GLU A 57 -33.72 6.74 -2.54
C GLU A 57 -32.46 7.03 -1.71
N ILE A 58 -31.48 7.68 -2.31
CA ILE A 58 -30.28 8.16 -1.58
C ILE A 58 -30.67 9.19 -0.53
N MET A 59 -31.61 10.11 -0.86
CA MET A 59 -32.10 11.14 0.05
C MET A 59 -33.07 10.61 1.11
N SER A 60 -33.75 9.48 0.88
CA SER A 60 -34.62 8.84 1.89
C SER A 60 -33.79 8.15 2.98
N GLN A 61 -32.67 7.57 2.61
CA GLN A 61 -31.74 6.94 3.54
C GLN A 61 -31.07 7.99 4.47
N TYR A 62 -30.87 9.22 3.96
CA TYR A 62 -30.27 10.32 4.73
C TYR A 62 -31.28 11.33 5.29
N GLY A 63 -32.57 11.05 5.27
CA GLY A 63 -33.60 11.69 6.08
C GLY A 63 -33.89 13.16 5.80
N HIS A 64 -34.36 13.54 4.60
CA HIS A 64 -34.90 14.87 4.35
C HIS A 64 -36.38 15.02 4.78
N LYS A 65 -36.59 15.61 5.95
CA LYS A 65 -37.82 16.32 6.24
C LYS A 65 -37.66 17.80 5.84
N LYS A 66 -38.44 18.25 4.85
CA LYS A 66 -38.60 19.69 4.55
C LYS A 66 -39.03 20.44 5.80
N ASN A 67 -38.17 21.37 6.30
CA ASN A 67 -38.73 22.65 6.83
C ASN A 67 -37.62 23.65 7.26
N ARG A 68 -37.85 24.87 6.87
CA ARG A 68 -37.50 26.18 7.47
C ARG A 68 -36.02 26.58 7.47
N SER A 69 -35.75 27.71 6.81
CA SER A 69 -34.61 28.60 6.99
C SER A 69 -34.28 28.83 8.48
N ASN A 70 -33.40 27.99 9.00
CA ASN A 70 -32.61 28.29 10.20
C ASN A 70 -31.16 28.35 9.74
N SER A 71 -30.49 29.47 10.00
CA SER A 71 -29.05 29.53 9.98
C SER A 71 -28.56 28.42 10.90
N ARG A 72 -28.12 27.30 10.32
CA ARG A 72 -27.56 26.16 11.09
C ARG A 72 -26.35 26.69 11.85
N LYS A 73 -26.38 26.55 13.15
CA LYS A 73 -25.30 26.96 14.02
C LYS A 73 -24.08 26.11 13.67
N VAL A 74 -23.00 26.72 13.19
CA VAL A 74 -21.71 26.07 13.03
C VAL A 74 -21.31 25.53 14.41
N ILE A 75 -21.01 24.25 14.46
CA ILE A 75 -20.64 23.55 15.71
C ILE A 75 -19.13 23.66 15.91
N GLU A 76 -18.39 23.44 14.82
CA GLU A 76 -16.94 23.37 14.81
C GLU A 76 -16.43 23.63 13.40
N GLU A 77 -15.19 24.15 13.27
CA GLU A 77 -14.50 24.30 11.99
C GLU A 77 -13.26 23.44 12.01
N VAL A 78 -13.06 22.65 10.93
CA VAL A 78 -11.94 21.73 10.79
C VAL A 78 -11.33 21.83 9.40
N THR A 79 -10.06 21.38 9.27
CA THR A 79 -9.36 21.30 7.99
C THR A 79 -9.04 19.85 7.67
N GLY A 80 -9.33 19.41 6.46
CA GLY A 80 -9.07 18.04 6.04
C GLY A 80 -9.01 17.89 4.53
N LYS A 81 -8.76 16.69 4.06
CA LYS A 81 -8.63 16.32 2.65
C LYS A 81 -9.95 15.76 2.13
N LEU A 82 -10.43 16.30 1.02
CA LEU A 82 -11.68 15.89 0.39
C LEU A 82 -11.49 14.66 -0.50
N SER A 83 -12.30 13.64 -0.30
CA SER A 83 -12.50 12.50 -1.18
C SER A 83 -13.89 12.55 -1.77
N MET A 84 -13.99 12.59 -3.12
CA MET A 84 -15.25 12.65 -3.84
C MET A 84 -15.79 11.26 -4.14
N ALA A 85 -17.10 11.05 -3.94
CA ALA A 85 -17.78 9.84 -4.33
C ALA A 85 -18.48 9.98 -5.69
N ALA A 86 -18.76 8.85 -6.34
CA ALA A 86 -19.42 8.79 -7.66
C ALA A 86 -20.80 9.47 -7.72
N GLY A 87 -21.48 9.66 -6.59
CA GLY A 87 -22.78 10.35 -6.48
C GLY A 87 -22.65 11.87 -6.37
N GLY A 88 -21.46 12.45 -6.54
CA GLY A 88 -21.24 13.89 -6.47
C GLY A 88 -21.25 14.47 -5.05
N PHE A 89 -21.24 13.65 -4.01
CA PHE A 89 -21.00 14.03 -2.62
C PHE A 89 -19.55 13.70 -2.23
N GLY A 90 -19.11 14.10 -1.04
CA GLY A 90 -17.74 13.80 -0.62
C GLY A 90 -17.62 13.49 0.86
N PHE A 91 -16.44 13.03 1.24
CA PHE A 91 -16.02 12.80 2.61
C PHE A 91 -14.73 13.59 2.88
N VAL A 92 -14.64 14.18 4.05
CA VAL A 92 -13.42 14.91 4.45
C VAL A 92 -12.76 14.17 5.58
N THR A 93 -11.57 13.63 5.28
CA THR A 93 -10.68 13.02 6.25
C THR A 93 -9.92 14.12 6.99
N VAL A 94 -10.05 14.16 8.30
CA VAL A 94 -9.37 15.14 9.18
C VAL A 94 -8.30 14.40 9.97
N PRO A 95 -7.05 14.87 10.02
CA PRO A 95 -6.04 14.32 10.92
C PRO A 95 -6.57 14.25 12.35
N ASP A 96 -6.22 13.21 13.10
CA ASP A 96 -6.60 12.97 14.49
C ASP A 96 -8.11 12.68 14.71
N ARG A 97 -8.87 12.33 13.66
CA ARG A 97 -10.26 11.86 13.76
C ARG A 97 -10.41 10.48 13.13
N GLU A 98 -11.17 9.62 13.78
CA GLU A 98 -11.47 8.28 13.29
C GLU A 98 -12.47 8.27 12.13
N ASP A 99 -13.48 9.13 12.19
CA ASP A 99 -14.56 9.20 11.22
C ASP A 99 -14.42 10.35 10.24
N ASP A 100 -14.66 10.07 8.96
CA ASP A 100 -14.75 11.06 7.90
C ASP A 100 -16.04 11.89 8.02
N ILE A 101 -15.94 13.18 7.69
CA ILE A 101 -17.07 14.10 7.69
C ILE A 101 -17.78 14.03 6.34
N PHE A 102 -19.06 13.71 6.32
CA PHE A 102 -19.89 13.68 5.13
C PHE A 102 -20.22 15.08 4.61
N ILE A 103 -19.98 15.31 3.31
CA ILE A 103 -20.28 16.58 2.62
C ILE A 103 -21.29 16.32 1.51
N PRO A 104 -22.54 16.78 1.65
CA PRO A 104 -23.54 16.69 0.59
C PRO A 104 -23.11 17.42 -0.68
N ALA A 105 -23.52 16.94 -1.86
CA ALA A 105 -23.18 17.52 -3.16
C ALA A 105 -23.41 19.05 -3.25
N GLY A 106 -24.52 19.54 -2.73
CA GLY A 106 -24.83 20.98 -2.72
C GLY A 106 -23.99 21.83 -1.75
N LYS A 107 -23.07 21.21 -0.97
CA LYS A 107 -22.23 21.86 0.05
C LYS A 107 -20.74 21.77 -0.24
N LEU A 108 -20.36 21.25 -1.40
CA LEU A 108 -18.96 21.17 -1.85
C LEU A 108 -18.37 22.52 -2.21
N ASN A 109 -19.22 23.47 -2.67
CA ASN A 109 -18.84 24.85 -2.98
C ASN A 109 -17.63 25.02 -3.93
N GLY A 110 -17.52 24.14 -4.96
CA GLY A 110 -16.45 24.16 -5.95
C GLY A 110 -15.20 23.40 -5.53
N ALA A 111 -15.20 22.71 -4.40
CA ALA A 111 -14.13 21.80 -4.04
C ALA A 111 -14.18 20.52 -4.89
N LEU A 112 -13.02 19.98 -5.18
CA LEU A 112 -12.80 18.80 -6.02
C LEU A 112 -12.03 17.73 -5.27
N ASN A 113 -11.99 16.56 -5.84
CA ASN A 113 -11.27 15.41 -5.26
C ASN A 113 -9.80 15.74 -4.95
N ASN A 114 -9.35 15.35 -3.77
CA ASN A 114 -8.02 15.62 -3.22
C ASN A 114 -7.71 17.07 -2.82
N ASP A 115 -8.67 18.00 -2.85
CA ASP A 115 -8.47 19.35 -2.29
C ASP A 115 -8.33 19.30 -0.78
N THR A 116 -7.49 20.16 -0.22
CA THR A 116 -7.47 20.47 1.21
C THR A 116 -8.52 21.54 1.49
N VAL A 117 -9.49 21.24 2.33
CA VAL A 117 -10.67 22.09 2.53
C VAL A 117 -10.91 22.42 4.00
N LYS A 118 -11.50 23.58 4.24
CA LYS A 118 -12.05 23.95 5.55
C LYS A 118 -13.54 23.69 5.58
N VAL A 119 -13.95 22.93 6.57
CA VAL A 119 -15.32 22.44 6.74
C VAL A 119 -15.94 23.01 8.00
N ALA A 120 -17.13 23.56 7.88
CA ALA A 120 -17.97 23.91 9.00
C ALA A 120 -18.90 22.72 9.32
N ILE A 121 -18.74 22.09 10.47
CA ILE A 121 -19.58 20.98 10.92
C ILE A 121 -20.96 21.56 11.27
N THR A 122 -21.97 21.09 10.57
CA THR A 122 -23.37 21.57 10.70
C THR A 122 -24.23 20.58 11.48
N ARG A 123 -23.78 19.33 11.62
CA ARG A 123 -24.48 18.26 12.35
C ARG A 123 -23.47 17.30 12.95
N LYS A 124 -23.59 16.98 14.25
CA LYS A 124 -22.78 15.97 14.92
C LYS A 124 -23.30 14.57 14.64
N ALA A 125 -22.39 13.60 14.73
CA ALA A 125 -22.73 12.18 14.72
C ALA A 125 -23.80 11.88 15.80
N LYS A 126 -24.82 11.10 15.45
CA LYS A 126 -25.86 10.65 16.38
C LYS A 126 -26.52 9.40 15.83
N ASN A 127 -26.52 8.29 16.60
CA ASN A 127 -27.20 7.04 16.24
C ASN A 127 -26.99 6.66 14.76
N ASP A 128 -25.91 6.01 14.39
CA ASP A 128 -25.56 5.52 13.04
C ASP A 128 -25.43 6.59 11.92
N HIS A 129 -25.53 7.87 12.24
CA HIS A 129 -25.32 8.95 11.29
C HIS A 129 -23.98 9.63 11.51
N ARG A 130 -23.14 9.66 10.47
CA ARG A 130 -21.85 10.37 10.44
C ARG A 130 -22.04 11.89 10.62
N GLU A 131 -20.98 12.59 11.01
CA GLU A 131 -20.95 14.05 11.04
C GLU A 131 -21.20 14.61 9.64
N GLU A 132 -22.00 15.67 9.53
CA GLU A 132 -22.32 16.37 8.26
C GLU A 132 -21.71 17.77 8.29
N GLY A 133 -20.99 18.14 7.22
CA GLY A 133 -20.34 19.42 7.09
C GLY A 133 -20.75 20.21 5.83
N GLU A 134 -20.26 21.44 5.76
CA GLU A 134 -20.29 22.29 4.57
C GLU A 134 -18.91 22.88 4.36
N ILE A 135 -18.36 22.75 3.15
CA ILE A 135 -17.07 23.36 2.80
C ILE A 135 -17.30 24.85 2.62
N PHE A 136 -16.58 25.68 3.38
CA PHE A 136 -16.68 27.13 3.24
C PHE A 136 -15.43 27.77 2.62
N GLN A 137 -14.31 27.05 2.59
CA GLN A 137 -13.06 27.49 1.97
C GLN A 137 -12.27 26.31 1.42
N ILE A 138 -11.72 26.45 0.22
CA ILE A 138 -10.67 25.58 -0.31
C ILE A 138 -9.35 26.17 0.20
N ALA A 139 -8.68 25.47 1.10
CA ALA A 139 -7.42 25.91 1.69
C ALA A 139 -6.28 25.72 0.69
N GLU A 140 -6.24 24.58 -0.01
CA GLU A 140 -5.30 24.28 -1.07
C GLU A 140 -5.97 23.44 -2.15
N ARG A 141 -5.84 23.86 -3.41
CA ARG A 141 -6.28 23.10 -4.57
C ARG A 141 -5.30 21.95 -4.84
N SER A 142 -5.82 20.77 -5.12
CA SER A 142 -5.01 19.62 -5.49
C SER A 142 -4.12 19.92 -6.70
N LYS A 143 -2.87 19.53 -6.62
CA LYS A 143 -1.90 19.58 -7.73
C LYS A 143 -1.89 18.31 -8.57
N ARG A 144 -2.75 17.33 -8.25
CA ARG A 144 -2.86 16.11 -9.04
C ARG A 144 -3.63 16.38 -10.32
N PRO A 145 -3.10 16.00 -11.49
CA PRO A 145 -3.82 16.11 -12.75
C PRO A 145 -5.02 15.17 -12.81
N TYR A 146 -6.02 15.57 -13.57
CA TYR A 146 -7.14 14.73 -13.97
C TYR A 146 -6.88 14.13 -15.35
N ILE A 147 -7.32 12.91 -15.57
CA ILE A 147 -7.14 12.18 -16.84
C ILE A 147 -8.49 12.06 -17.55
N GLY A 148 -8.51 12.39 -18.83
CA GLY A 148 -9.72 12.28 -19.65
C GLY A 148 -9.40 12.28 -21.15
N ILE A 149 -10.43 12.28 -21.98
CA ILE A 149 -10.31 12.28 -23.46
C ILE A 149 -10.53 13.70 -23.96
N LEU A 150 -9.59 14.22 -24.74
CA LEU A 150 -9.71 15.54 -25.31
C LEU A 150 -10.73 15.55 -26.46
N GLN A 151 -11.69 16.42 -26.38
CA GLN A 151 -12.69 16.66 -27.41
C GLN A 151 -12.72 18.13 -27.84
N ILE A 152 -12.52 18.36 -29.13
CA ILE A 152 -12.57 19.68 -29.75
C ILE A 152 -13.94 19.87 -30.41
N THR A 153 -14.66 20.92 -30.04
CA THR A 153 -15.97 21.25 -30.62
C THR A 153 -16.00 22.72 -30.99
N GLY A 154 -15.88 23.01 -32.27
CA GLY A 154 -15.82 24.38 -32.79
C GLY A 154 -14.60 25.15 -32.29
N GLN A 155 -14.80 26.19 -31.48
CA GLN A 155 -13.75 27.03 -30.88
C GLN A 155 -13.47 26.71 -29.42
N LYS A 156 -13.96 25.58 -28.91
CA LYS A 156 -13.77 25.13 -27.54
C LYS A 156 -13.17 23.74 -27.49
N ALA A 157 -12.35 23.50 -26.50
CA ALA A 157 -11.81 22.19 -26.19
C ALA A 157 -12.19 21.78 -24.77
N TRP A 158 -12.54 20.52 -24.63
CA TRP A 158 -12.97 19.89 -23.41
C TRP A 158 -12.19 18.63 -23.12
N VAL A 159 -11.90 18.37 -21.87
CA VAL A 159 -11.41 17.06 -21.42
C VAL A 159 -12.59 16.35 -20.80
N ILE A 160 -13.08 15.33 -21.51
CA ILE A 160 -14.22 14.51 -21.08
C ILE A 160 -13.73 13.52 -20.02
N MET A 161 -14.28 13.63 -18.83
CA MET A 161 -13.85 12.85 -17.68
C MET A 161 -14.48 11.46 -17.69
N GLN A 162 -13.66 10.46 -17.43
CA GLN A 162 -14.07 9.05 -17.33
C GLN A 162 -14.12 8.56 -15.89
N ASN A 163 -13.46 9.28 -14.98
CA ASN A 163 -13.42 8.95 -13.55
C ASN A 163 -14.69 9.45 -12.85
N LYS A 164 -15.38 8.54 -12.16
CA LYS A 164 -16.62 8.85 -11.40
C LYS A 164 -16.43 9.86 -10.26
N ASN A 165 -15.20 10.01 -9.78
CA ASN A 165 -14.86 10.95 -8.71
C ASN A 165 -14.67 12.39 -9.22
N MET A 166 -14.77 12.61 -10.54
CA MET A 166 -14.78 13.92 -11.18
C MET A 166 -16.01 14.04 -12.08
N PRO A 167 -17.12 14.57 -11.57
CA PRO A 167 -18.40 14.62 -12.30
C PRO A 167 -18.50 15.75 -13.32
N TYR A 168 -17.43 16.53 -13.52
CA TYR A 168 -17.40 17.70 -14.41
C TYR A 168 -16.36 17.49 -15.51
N ASP A 169 -16.73 17.77 -16.77
CA ASP A 169 -15.77 17.93 -17.85
C ASP A 169 -15.00 19.24 -17.67
N ILE A 170 -13.74 19.26 -18.10
CA ILE A 170 -12.83 20.37 -17.87
C ILE A 170 -12.61 21.14 -19.17
N GLU A 171 -12.90 22.46 -19.19
CA GLU A 171 -12.60 23.34 -20.32
C GLU A 171 -11.09 23.67 -20.32
N VAL A 172 -10.43 23.49 -21.48
CA VAL A 172 -9.01 23.83 -21.67
C VAL A 172 -8.85 24.92 -22.72
N PRO A 173 -7.84 25.81 -22.61
CA PRO A 173 -7.59 26.85 -23.59
C PRO A 173 -7.24 26.28 -24.95
N MET A 174 -7.85 26.79 -26.03
CA MET A 174 -7.58 26.36 -27.40
C MET A 174 -6.13 26.57 -27.83
N GLU A 175 -5.44 27.53 -27.23
CA GLU A 175 -4.02 27.85 -27.49
C GLU A 175 -3.09 26.72 -27.10
N GLN A 176 -3.50 25.84 -26.20
CA GLN A 176 -2.76 24.68 -25.73
C GLN A 176 -3.09 23.42 -26.53
N VAL A 177 -4.08 23.48 -27.42
CA VAL A 177 -4.64 22.31 -28.10
C VAL A 177 -4.30 22.32 -29.58
N LYS A 178 -3.83 21.18 -30.09
CA LYS A 178 -3.64 20.96 -31.51
C LYS A 178 -4.73 20.05 -32.09
N PRO A 179 -5.11 20.19 -33.37
CA PRO A 179 -6.14 19.34 -33.99
C PRO A 179 -5.86 17.84 -33.87
N GLU A 180 -4.59 17.45 -33.93
CA GLU A 180 -4.13 16.06 -33.79
C GLU A 180 -4.36 15.44 -32.43
N TYR A 181 -4.67 16.25 -31.38
CA TYR A 181 -4.97 15.76 -30.05
C TYR A 181 -6.43 15.32 -29.87
N GLN A 182 -7.26 15.52 -30.88
CA GLN A 182 -8.65 15.09 -30.87
C GLN A 182 -8.78 13.60 -30.57
N GLY A 183 -9.52 13.25 -29.52
CA GLY A 183 -9.77 11.85 -29.11
C GLY A 183 -8.63 11.19 -28.35
N LEU A 184 -7.51 11.89 -28.11
CA LEU A 184 -6.41 11.36 -27.32
C LEU A 184 -6.69 11.49 -25.83
N LYS A 185 -6.12 10.57 -25.05
CA LYS A 185 -6.09 10.64 -23.58
C LYS A 185 -5.06 11.68 -23.14
N VAL A 186 -5.48 12.59 -22.29
CA VAL A 186 -4.68 13.74 -21.84
C VAL A 186 -4.74 13.93 -20.33
N ALA A 187 -3.75 14.63 -19.81
CA ALA A 187 -3.68 15.08 -18.43
C ALA A 187 -3.99 16.57 -18.33
N VAL A 188 -4.86 16.97 -17.42
CA VAL A 188 -5.28 18.37 -17.20
C VAL A 188 -5.23 18.73 -15.72
N LEU A 189 -4.68 19.90 -15.41
CA LEU A 189 -4.65 20.44 -14.05
C LEU A 189 -5.70 21.54 -13.90
N VAL A 190 -6.66 21.37 -12.99
CA VAL A 190 -7.69 22.37 -12.73
C VAL A 190 -7.08 23.60 -12.06
N LYS A 191 -7.30 24.78 -12.65
CA LYS A 191 -6.87 26.07 -12.10
C LYS A 191 -8.01 26.83 -11.46
N GLU A 192 -9.14 26.88 -12.13
CA GLU A 192 -10.27 27.67 -11.71
C GLU A 192 -11.55 26.83 -11.61
N PHE A 193 -12.09 26.73 -10.42
CA PHE A 193 -13.43 26.22 -10.17
C PHE A 193 -13.93 26.75 -8.85
N SER A 194 -15.01 27.50 -8.88
CA SER A 194 -15.61 28.14 -7.71
C SER A 194 -17.13 27.99 -7.72
N ARG A 195 -17.75 28.27 -6.57
CA ARG A 195 -19.20 28.20 -6.40
C ARG A 195 -19.92 29.01 -7.47
N GLY A 196 -20.82 28.39 -8.22
CA GLY A 196 -21.63 29.01 -9.25
C GLY A 196 -21.03 28.97 -10.66
N GLN A 197 -19.85 28.42 -10.86
CA GLN A 197 -19.36 28.05 -12.18
C GLN A 197 -19.97 26.70 -12.60
N GLU A 198 -20.31 26.59 -13.88
CA GLU A 198 -20.89 25.35 -14.43
C GLU A 198 -19.82 24.30 -14.71
N THR A 199 -18.61 24.76 -15.09
CA THR A 199 -17.50 23.87 -15.50
C THR A 199 -16.18 24.37 -14.96
N PRO A 200 -15.28 23.45 -14.52
CA PRO A 200 -13.91 23.80 -14.18
C PRO A 200 -13.11 24.18 -15.43
N LYS A 201 -12.13 25.07 -15.24
CA LYS A 201 -11.12 25.40 -16.24
C LYS A 201 -9.77 24.89 -15.80
N GLY A 202 -9.02 24.33 -16.74
CA GLY A 202 -7.70 23.76 -16.47
C GLY A 202 -6.72 23.97 -17.59
N ASP A 203 -5.45 23.69 -17.30
CA ASP A 203 -4.38 23.67 -18.30
C ASP A 203 -4.07 22.25 -18.71
N LEU A 204 -3.83 22.06 -20.02
CA LEU A 204 -3.32 20.83 -20.57
C LEU A 204 -1.86 20.64 -20.11
N ILE A 205 -1.62 19.56 -19.36
CA ILE A 205 -0.27 19.27 -18.81
C ILE A 205 0.51 18.34 -19.70
N ASP A 206 -0.15 17.27 -20.21
CA ASP A 206 0.50 16.29 -21.09
C ASP A 206 -0.51 15.61 -22.02
N VAL A 207 -0.04 15.11 -23.14
CA VAL A 207 -0.78 14.30 -24.11
C VAL A 207 -0.24 12.88 -24.05
N LEU A 208 -1.02 11.99 -23.43
CA LEU A 208 -0.58 10.64 -23.08
C LEU A 208 -0.60 9.67 -24.26
N GLY A 209 -1.58 9.82 -25.18
CA GLY A 209 -1.72 8.97 -26.36
C GLY A 209 -3.13 8.41 -26.59
N THR A 210 -3.21 7.35 -27.37
CA THR A 210 -4.49 6.68 -27.70
C THR A 210 -4.97 5.85 -26.50
N SER A 211 -6.25 6.00 -26.15
CA SER A 211 -6.87 5.20 -25.08
C SER A 211 -6.82 3.71 -25.44
N GLY A 212 -6.51 2.87 -24.45
CA GLY A 212 -6.38 1.41 -24.58
C GLY A 212 -4.97 0.94 -24.99
N GLU A 213 -4.07 1.82 -25.42
CA GLU A 213 -2.68 1.45 -25.62
C GLU A 213 -1.97 1.31 -24.26
N ASN A 214 -1.27 0.19 -24.05
CA ASN A 214 -0.63 -0.13 -22.79
C ASN A 214 0.23 1.02 -22.24
N ASN A 215 1.05 1.64 -23.07
CA ASN A 215 1.91 2.75 -22.68
C ASN A 215 1.11 3.96 -22.18
N THR A 216 0.03 4.30 -22.91
CA THR A 216 -0.88 5.39 -22.57
C THR A 216 -1.55 5.13 -21.22
N GLU A 217 -2.03 3.91 -20.98
CA GLU A 217 -2.72 3.57 -19.73
C GLU A 217 -1.78 3.56 -18.52
N MET A 218 -0.57 3.03 -18.67
CA MET A 218 0.43 3.05 -17.58
C MET A 218 0.86 4.49 -17.25
N HIS A 219 1.08 5.35 -18.25
CA HIS A 219 1.36 6.77 -18.02
C HIS A 219 0.17 7.51 -17.41
N ALA A 220 -1.06 7.16 -17.81
CA ALA A 220 -2.28 7.72 -17.23
C ALA A 220 -2.38 7.39 -15.73
N ILE A 221 -2.11 6.14 -15.35
CA ILE A 221 -2.10 5.73 -13.93
C ILE A 221 -1.06 6.54 -13.15
N LEU A 222 0.19 6.60 -13.62
CA LEU A 222 1.24 7.37 -12.94
C LEU A 222 0.85 8.84 -12.75
N THR A 223 0.33 9.46 -13.81
CA THR A 223 -0.08 10.86 -13.80
C THR A 223 -1.28 11.11 -12.88
N GLU A 224 -2.26 10.20 -12.82
CA GLU A 224 -3.42 10.27 -11.91
C GLU A 224 -2.97 10.34 -10.44
N PHE A 225 -1.90 9.63 -10.08
CA PHE A 225 -1.33 9.67 -8.75
C PHE A 225 -0.29 10.79 -8.55
N GLY A 226 -0.02 11.62 -9.57
CA GLY A 226 0.97 12.69 -9.52
C GLY A 226 2.41 12.17 -9.41
N LEU A 227 2.67 11.02 -10.01
CA LEU A 227 3.98 10.38 -10.05
C LEU A 227 4.67 10.68 -11.39
N PRO A 228 5.89 11.28 -11.38
CA PRO A 228 6.62 11.59 -12.59
C PRO A 228 7.14 10.29 -13.24
N TYR A 229 6.97 10.17 -14.55
CA TYR A 229 7.39 8.98 -15.32
C TYR A 229 8.53 9.24 -16.31
N LYS A 230 9.00 10.50 -16.39
CA LYS A 230 10.16 10.93 -17.19
C LYS A 230 11.09 11.75 -16.34
N PHE A 231 12.37 11.69 -16.62
CA PHE A 231 13.34 12.66 -16.11
C PHE A 231 13.44 13.83 -17.07
N SER A 232 13.80 15.02 -16.56
CA SER A 232 14.12 16.14 -17.42
C SER A 232 15.50 15.95 -18.07
N ASP A 233 15.71 16.58 -19.24
CA ASP A 233 17.01 16.54 -19.92
C ASP A 233 18.15 17.08 -19.04
N GLU A 234 17.86 18.03 -18.15
CA GLU A 234 18.84 18.58 -17.21
C GLU A 234 19.29 17.53 -16.19
N VAL A 235 18.37 16.73 -15.67
CA VAL A 235 18.66 15.63 -14.71
C VAL A 235 19.45 14.52 -15.40
N GLU A 236 19.03 14.09 -16.59
CA GLU A 236 19.74 13.07 -17.40
C GLU A 236 21.15 13.52 -17.76
N ASN A 237 21.30 14.78 -18.23
CA ASN A 237 22.59 15.34 -18.54
C ASN A 237 23.51 15.52 -17.31
N ALA A 238 22.94 15.78 -16.15
CA ALA A 238 23.71 15.87 -14.91
C ALA A 238 24.19 14.47 -14.46
N ALA A 239 23.34 13.46 -14.58
CA ALA A 239 23.69 12.08 -14.26
C ALA A 239 24.78 11.52 -15.21
N ALA A 240 24.69 11.80 -16.51
CA ALA A 240 25.66 11.39 -17.51
C ALA A 240 27.07 11.98 -17.31
N LYS A 241 27.19 13.10 -16.57
CA LYS A 241 28.49 13.74 -16.26
C LYS A 241 29.19 13.16 -15.04
N ILE A 242 28.56 12.26 -14.30
CA ILE A 242 29.18 11.64 -13.13
C ILE A 242 30.29 10.68 -13.60
N PRO A 243 31.52 10.80 -13.08
CA PRO A 243 32.62 9.91 -13.49
C PRO A 243 32.32 8.44 -13.19
N VAL A 244 32.57 7.58 -14.18
CA VAL A 244 32.39 6.12 -14.07
C VAL A 244 33.59 5.45 -13.38
N THR A 245 34.78 6.05 -13.52
CA THR A 245 36.04 5.48 -13.00
C THR A 245 36.17 5.72 -11.50
N ILE A 246 36.58 4.69 -10.77
CA ILE A 246 36.94 4.75 -9.35
C ILE A 246 38.43 4.98 -9.27
N GLY A 247 38.85 6.15 -8.79
CA GLY A 247 40.26 6.50 -8.61
C GLY A 247 40.76 6.31 -7.17
N GLU A 248 41.99 6.68 -6.91
CA GLU A 248 42.60 6.56 -5.57
C GLU A 248 41.89 7.39 -4.50
N ALA A 249 41.32 8.54 -4.92
CA ALA A 249 40.57 9.42 -4.01
C ALA A 249 39.30 8.75 -3.48
N GLU A 250 38.64 7.97 -4.32
CA GLU A 250 37.43 7.23 -3.96
C GLU A 250 37.75 6.02 -3.07
N LEU A 251 38.94 5.44 -3.20
CA LEU A 251 39.41 4.30 -2.40
C LEU A 251 39.87 4.72 -1.00
N SER A 252 40.33 5.95 -0.87
CA SER A 252 40.86 6.46 0.41
C SER A 252 39.76 6.41 1.51
N GLY A 253 40.12 5.73 2.63
CA GLY A 253 39.20 5.62 3.77
C GLY A 253 38.11 4.57 3.65
N ARG A 254 38.13 3.75 2.57
CA ARG A 254 37.21 2.61 2.39
C ARG A 254 37.89 1.30 2.79
N ARG A 255 37.15 0.43 3.46
CA ARG A 255 37.61 -0.95 3.72
C ARG A 255 37.44 -1.78 2.45
N ASP A 256 38.47 -2.52 2.07
CA ASP A 256 38.54 -3.30 0.83
C ASP A 256 38.00 -4.71 1.03
N PHE A 257 36.97 -5.08 0.31
CA PHE A 257 36.35 -6.40 0.28
C PHE A 257 36.46 -7.10 -1.09
N ARG A 258 37.24 -6.53 -2.04
CA ARG A 258 37.36 -7.08 -3.40
C ARG A 258 37.92 -8.48 -3.46
N GLY A 259 38.62 -8.93 -2.41
CA GLY A 259 39.15 -10.31 -2.28
C GLY A 259 38.29 -11.19 -1.39
N THR A 260 37.10 -10.77 -0.96
CA THR A 260 36.19 -11.56 -0.12
C THR A 260 35.06 -12.11 -0.98
N CYS A 261 34.73 -13.41 -0.82
CA CYS A 261 33.62 -14.03 -1.55
C CYS A 261 32.33 -13.21 -1.37
N THR A 262 31.86 -12.63 -2.46
CA THR A 262 30.76 -11.68 -2.47
C THR A 262 29.84 -11.96 -3.66
N PHE A 263 28.53 -11.92 -3.46
CA PHE A 263 27.53 -12.15 -4.53
C PHE A 263 26.23 -11.41 -4.26
N THR A 264 25.42 -11.24 -5.33
CA THR A 264 24.06 -10.71 -5.25
C THR A 264 23.04 -11.80 -5.51
N ILE A 265 21.82 -11.64 -4.94
CA ILE A 265 20.66 -12.53 -5.15
C ILE A 265 19.43 -11.65 -5.39
N ASP A 266 18.95 -11.63 -6.64
CA ASP A 266 17.93 -10.69 -7.11
C ASP A 266 16.87 -11.38 -7.95
N PRO A 267 15.72 -10.74 -8.25
CA PRO A 267 14.84 -11.20 -9.30
C PRO A 267 15.56 -11.34 -10.65
N ALA A 268 15.18 -12.34 -11.46
CA ALA A 268 15.86 -12.63 -12.73
C ALA A 268 15.88 -11.42 -13.69
N ASP A 269 14.88 -10.55 -13.62
CA ASP A 269 14.69 -9.37 -14.46
C ASP A 269 15.23 -8.06 -13.84
N ALA A 270 15.76 -8.07 -12.62
CA ALA A 270 16.37 -6.90 -11.97
C ALA A 270 17.63 -6.42 -12.70
N LYS A 271 17.85 -5.10 -12.68
CA LYS A 271 19.02 -4.42 -13.25
C LYS A 271 19.73 -3.53 -12.21
N ASP A 272 19.04 -3.16 -11.15
CA ASP A 272 19.42 -2.23 -10.08
C ASP A 272 19.72 -3.03 -8.79
N PHE A 273 20.93 -3.62 -8.75
CA PHE A 273 21.36 -4.43 -7.60
C PHE A 273 21.78 -3.50 -6.45
N ASP A 274 20.89 -3.29 -5.49
CA ASP A 274 21.13 -2.46 -4.31
C ASP A 274 22.09 -3.10 -3.32
N ASP A 275 22.03 -4.42 -3.16
CA ASP A 275 22.71 -5.17 -2.10
C ASP A 275 23.51 -6.37 -2.61
N ALA A 276 24.59 -6.64 -1.90
CA ALA A 276 25.41 -7.84 -2.05
C ALA A 276 25.78 -8.39 -0.67
N CYS A 277 25.95 -9.71 -0.59
CA CYS A 277 26.33 -10.40 0.63
C CYS A 277 27.73 -10.99 0.50
N SER A 278 28.53 -10.92 1.57
CA SER A 278 29.82 -11.58 1.63
C SER A 278 29.95 -12.49 2.86
N LEU A 279 30.75 -13.53 2.75
CA LEU A 279 31.03 -14.45 3.83
C LEU A 279 32.50 -14.77 3.91
N LYS A 280 33.06 -14.76 5.13
CA LYS A 280 34.41 -15.15 5.44
C LYS A 280 34.47 -15.85 6.79
N LYS A 281 35.13 -17.02 6.87
CA LYS A 281 35.44 -17.68 8.15
C LYS A 281 36.59 -16.96 8.82
N LEU A 282 36.46 -16.63 10.10
CA LEU A 282 37.50 -15.99 10.93
C LEU A 282 38.33 -17.05 11.66
N ASP A 283 39.54 -16.65 12.11
CA ASP A 283 40.45 -17.53 12.83
C ASP A 283 39.92 -18.04 14.17
N ASN A 284 39.02 -17.28 14.79
CA ASN A 284 38.33 -17.67 16.03
C ASN A 284 37.15 -18.63 15.82
N GLY A 285 36.92 -19.05 14.59
CA GLY A 285 35.83 -19.96 14.24
C GLY A 285 34.49 -19.26 13.93
N HIS A 286 34.32 -17.95 14.17
CA HIS A 286 33.16 -17.21 13.82
C HIS A 286 33.09 -16.87 12.32
N TRP A 287 31.97 -16.26 11.90
CA TRP A 287 31.73 -15.84 10.54
C TRP A 287 31.71 -14.30 10.44
N GLU A 288 32.51 -13.74 9.54
CA GLU A 288 32.36 -12.36 9.11
C GLU A 288 31.36 -12.36 7.96
N VAL A 289 30.15 -11.79 8.25
CA VAL A 289 29.06 -11.61 7.29
C VAL A 289 28.99 -10.14 6.90
N GLY A 290 29.19 -9.84 5.63
CA GLY A 290 29.06 -8.49 5.09
C GLY A 290 27.73 -8.32 4.35
N VAL A 291 27.03 -7.22 4.66
CA VAL A 291 25.89 -6.70 3.89
C VAL A 291 26.36 -5.40 3.26
N HIS A 292 26.56 -5.42 1.95
CA HIS A 292 27.16 -4.33 1.19
C HIS A 292 26.09 -3.66 0.35
N ILE A 293 25.82 -2.38 0.60
CA ILE A 293 24.78 -1.61 -0.06
C ILE A 293 25.41 -0.58 -0.99
N ALA A 294 24.86 -0.38 -2.17
CA ALA A 294 25.30 0.60 -3.12
C ALA A 294 25.46 1.99 -2.47
N ASP A 295 26.65 2.62 -2.56
CA ASP A 295 26.90 3.94 -1.95
C ASP A 295 26.33 5.06 -2.80
N VAL A 296 25.00 5.05 -3.02
CA VAL A 296 24.27 6.05 -3.80
C VAL A 296 24.52 7.45 -3.24
N SER A 297 24.63 7.57 -1.90
CA SER A 297 24.85 8.85 -1.22
C SER A 297 26.22 9.49 -1.55
N TYR A 298 27.13 8.71 -2.07
CA TYR A 298 28.41 9.19 -2.60
C TYR A 298 28.24 9.91 -3.93
N TYR A 299 27.45 9.37 -4.84
CA TYR A 299 27.22 9.92 -6.19
C TYR A 299 26.17 11.03 -6.19
N VAL A 300 25.08 10.86 -5.47
CA VAL A 300 23.97 11.82 -5.37
C VAL A 300 24.21 12.76 -4.19
N ARG A 301 24.77 13.94 -4.49
CA ARG A 301 25.13 14.93 -3.44
C ARG A 301 23.89 15.69 -2.98
N PRO A 302 23.75 15.99 -1.66
CA PRO A 302 22.64 16.77 -1.14
C PRO A 302 22.46 18.10 -1.87
N GLY A 303 21.23 18.42 -2.26
CA GLY A 303 20.86 19.67 -2.93
C GLY A 303 21.21 19.74 -4.42
N SER A 304 21.85 18.69 -5.01
CA SER A 304 22.06 18.59 -6.45
C SER A 304 20.73 18.48 -7.20
N ILE A 305 20.74 18.69 -8.53
CA ILE A 305 19.53 18.53 -9.33
C ILE A 305 19.00 17.08 -9.28
N ILE A 306 19.89 16.10 -9.27
CA ILE A 306 19.53 14.67 -9.13
C ILE A 306 18.93 14.39 -7.76
N ASP A 307 19.48 15.00 -6.69
CA ASP A 307 18.96 14.85 -5.34
C ASP A 307 17.55 15.41 -5.19
N LYS A 308 17.30 16.59 -5.77
CA LYS A 308 15.97 17.21 -5.79
C LYS A 308 14.94 16.34 -6.50
N GLU A 309 15.30 15.78 -7.65
CA GLU A 309 14.46 14.86 -8.39
C GLU A 309 14.19 13.58 -7.57
N ALA A 310 15.22 13.03 -6.91
CA ALA A 310 15.07 11.85 -6.04
C ALA A 310 14.17 12.15 -4.83
N VAL A 311 14.22 13.35 -4.26
CA VAL A 311 13.30 13.80 -3.22
C VAL A 311 11.86 13.82 -3.74
N ASP A 312 11.63 14.48 -4.88
CA ASP A 312 10.29 14.61 -5.45
C ASP A 312 9.67 13.24 -5.79
N ARG A 313 10.46 12.29 -6.27
CA ARG A 313 10.02 10.90 -6.51
C ARG A 313 9.80 10.12 -5.21
N GLY A 314 10.69 10.28 -4.24
CA GLY A 314 10.68 9.61 -2.93
C GLY A 314 10.99 8.12 -2.99
N THR A 315 10.51 7.42 -4.02
CA THR A 315 10.71 5.99 -4.24
C THR A 315 10.58 5.64 -5.73
N SER A 316 11.16 4.50 -6.15
CA SER A 316 10.84 3.88 -7.45
C SER A 316 9.41 3.34 -7.42
N VAL A 317 8.76 3.31 -8.61
CA VAL A 317 7.38 2.82 -8.76
C VAL A 317 7.39 1.58 -9.66
N TYR A 318 6.80 0.50 -9.16
CA TYR A 318 6.77 -0.79 -9.85
C TYR A 318 5.37 -1.03 -10.41
N LEU A 319 5.20 -0.85 -11.72
CA LEU A 319 3.98 -1.25 -12.41
C LEU A 319 4.11 -2.69 -12.92
N VAL A 320 3.02 -3.25 -13.41
CA VAL A 320 3.00 -4.65 -13.88
C VAL A 320 4.04 -4.93 -14.97
N ASP A 321 4.22 -3.99 -15.90
CA ASP A 321 5.04 -4.16 -17.11
C ASP A 321 6.37 -3.38 -17.07
N ARG A 322 6.56 -2.48 -16.08
CA ARG A 322 7.73 -1.60 -16.02
C ARG A 322 8.02 -1.08 -14.64
N THR A 323 9.30 -0.69 -14.44
CA THR A 323 9.73 0.09 -13.29
C THR A 323 9.96 1.53 -13.70
N VAL A 324 9.44 2.49 -12.93
CA VAL A 324 9.78 3.91 -13.03
C VAL A 324 10.78 4.22 -11.92
N PRO A 325 12.06 4.37 -12.25
CA PRO A 325 13.10 4.45 -11.23
C PRO A 325 13.12 5.80 -10.52
N MET A 326 13.57 5.80 -9.25
CA MET A 326 13.81 7.02 -8.47
C MET A 326 15.01 7.81 -9.00
N LEU A 327 16.00 7.14 -9.55
CA LEU A 327 17.23 7.73 -10.09
C LEU A 327 17.36 7.44 -11.59
N PRO A 328 17.99 8.30 -12.39
CA PRO A 328 18.31 8.01 -13.79
C PRO A 328 19.02 6.67 -13.98
N GLU A 329 18.73 5.97 -15.07
CA GLU A 329 19.23 4.60 -15.32
C GLU A 329 20.76 4.50 -15.34
N VAL A 330 21.45 5.56 -15.72
CA VAL A 330 22.92 5.62 -15.67
C VAL A 330 23.46 5.47 -14.24
N LEU A 331 22.66 5.86 -13.23
CA LEU A 331 22.96 5.64 -11.83
C LEU A 331 22.41 4.31 -11.35
N SER A 332 21.10 4.10 -11.50
CA SER A 332 20.42 2.93 -10.92
C SER A 332 20.91 1.61 -11.51
N ASN A 333 21.09 1.53 -12.85
CA ASN A 333 21.41 0.28 -13.54
C ASN A 333 22.91 0.09 -13.79
N ASN A 334 23.72 1.17 -13.65
CA ASN A 334 25.16 1.14 -13.97
C ASN A 334 26.04 1.48 -12.76
N LEU A 335 26.17 2.79 -12.43
CA LEU A 335 27.16 3.25 -11.44
C LEU A 335 26.93 2.65 -10.06
N CYS A 336 25.67 2.64 -9.61
CA CYS A 336 25.31 2.16 -8.29
C CYS A 336 25.05 0.65 -8.26
N SER A 337 24.56 0.06 -9.36
CA SER A 337 24.24 -1.37 -9.42
C SER A 337 25.45 -2.26 -9.17
N LEU A 338 25.37 -3.18 -8.22
CA LEU A 338 26.47 -4.05 -7.75
C LEU A 338 26.70 -5.23 -8.69
N ARG A 339 26.98 -4.94 -9.97
CA ARG A 339 27.18 -5.93 -11.02
C ARG A 339 28.43 -6.79 -10.79
N PRO A 340 28.39 -8.09 -11.16
CA PRO A 340 29.51 -8.99 -10.96
C PRO A 340 30.74 -8.60 -11.81
N GLY A 341 31.92 -8.83 -11.25
CA GLY A 341 33.22 -8.60 -11.92
C GLY A 341 33.64 -7.15 -12.01
N GLU A 342 32.87 -6.21 -11.41
CA GLU A 342 33.16 -4.77 -11.41
C GLU A 342 33.46 -4.27 -10.01
N PRO A 343 34.52 -3.44 -9.81
CA PRO A 343 34.67 -2.73 -8.54
C PRO A 343 33.52 -1.76 -8.31
N LYS A 344 32.88 -1.81 -7.14
CA LYS A 344 31.74 -0.97 -6.77
C LYS A 344 31.94 -0.34 -5.40
N LEU A 345 31.57 0.95 -5.31
CA LEU A 345 31.56 1.65 -4.03
C LEU A 345 30.30 1.27 -3.24
N THR A 346 30.52 0.88 -2.00
CA THR A 346 29.45 0.42 -1.11
C THR A 346 29.50 1.11 0.25
N PHE A 347 28.38 1.10 0.95
CA PHE A 347 28.26 1.38 2.36
C PHE A 347 27.80 0.09 3.05
N SER A 348 28.59 -0.42 3.97
CA SER A 348 28.42 -1.78 4.46
C SER A 348 28.13 -1.85 5.95
N ALA A 349 27.30 -2.83 6.30
CA ALA A 349 27.16 -3.36 7.64
C ALA A 349 27.85 -4.72 7.69
N VAL A 350 28.86 -4.88 8.56
CA VAL A 350 29.66 -6.09 8.67
C VAL A 350 29.50 -6.64 10.08
N PHE A 351 29.15 -7.91 10.17
CA PHE A 351 28.83 -8.59 11.42
C PHE A 351 29.78 -9.76 11.66
N GLU A 352 30.26 -9.89 12.90
CA GLU A 352 30.86 -11.13 13.39
C GLU A 352 29.74 -11.95 14.04
N LEU A 353 29.42 -13.10 13.45
CA LEU A 353 28.40 -14.03 13.92
C LEU A 353 29.05 -15.32 14.41
N ASP A 354 28.56 -15.88 15.51
CA ASP A 354 28.86 -17.25 15.92
C ASP A 354 28.05 -18.28 15.11
N ASP A 355 28.29 -19.57 15.33
CA ASP A 355 27.57 -20.66 14.63
C ASP A 355 26.05 -20.71 14.94
N ASP A 356 25.62 -20.06 16.02
CA ASP A 356 24.21 -19.86 16.38
C ASP A 356 23.65 -18.58 15.82
N ALA A 357 24.37 -17.85 14.95
CA ALA A 357 23.99 -16.54 14.40
C ALA A 357 23.75 -15.44 15.45
N ASN A 358 24.43 -15.46 16.60
CA ASN A 358 24.45 -14.31 17.51
C ASN A 358 25.42 -13.25 16.98
N VAL A 359 25.02 -11.99 17.03
CA VAL A 359 25.89 -10.87 16.69
C VAL A 359 26.88 -10.65 17.84
N ILE A 360 28.13 -10.96 17.61
CA ILE A 360 29.25 -10.77 18.56
C ILE A 360 29.81 -9.37 18.42
N ASN A 361 29.96 -8.90 17.18
CA ASN A 361 30.47 -7.58 16.88
C ASN A 361 29.82 -7.03 15.60
N SER A 362 29.82 -5.71 15.45
CA SER A 362 29.32 -5.05 14.25
C SER A 362 30.21 -3.88 13.87
N TRP A 363 30.38 -3.66 12.55
CA TRP A 363 31.11 -2.55 12.00
C TRP A 363 30.31 -1.92 10.85
N PHE A 364 30.29 -0.59 10.78
CA PHE A 364 29.59 0.17 9.74
C PHE A 364 30.54 1.16 9.09
N GLY A 365 30.53 1.23 7.78
CA GLY A 365 31.39 2.18 7.06
C GLY A 365 31.39 1.99 5.56
N ARG A 366 32.10 2.87 4.89
CA ARG A 366 32.24 2.81 3.44
C ARG A 366 33.25 1.74 3.03
N THR A 367 32.92 1.01 2.00
CA THR A 367 33.70 -0.13 1.49
C THR A 367 33.82 -0.06 -0.02
N ILE A 368 34.66 -0.92 -0.57
CA ILE A 368 34.69 -1.27 -1.98
C ILE A 368 34.59 -2.79 -2.10
N ILE A 369 33.77 -3.27 -3.01
CA ILE A 369 33.57 -4.69 -3.29
C ILE A 369 33.83 -4.99 -4.77
N SER A 370 34.01 -6.29 -5.09
CA SER A 370 33.84 -6.83 -6.43
C SER A 370 32.99 -8.09 -6.29
N SER A 371 31.77 -8.07 -6.80
CA SER A 371 30.87 -9.22 -6.72
C SER A 371 31.39 -10.35 -7.61
N ASP A 372 31.52 -11.56 -7.07
CA ASP A 372 32.01 -12.76 -7.81
C ASP A 372 30.91 -13.38 -8.65
N PHE A 373 29.64 -13.24 -8.23
CA PHE A 373 28.52 -13.90 -8.88
C PHE A 373 27.19 -13.14 -8.68
N ARG A 374 26.32 -13.21 -9.68
CA ARG A 374 24.93 -12.77 -9.57
C ARG A 374 24.01 -13.98 -9.68
N PHE A 375 23.14 -14.17 -8.69
CA PHE A 375 22.10 -15.17 -8.69
C PHE A 375 20.72 -14.58 -8.95
N ALA A 376 19.87 -15.38 -9.59
CA ALA A 376 18.43 -15.23 -9.45
C ALA A 376 17.95 -16.02 -8.23
N TYR A 377 16.82 -15.63 -7.60
CA TYR A 377 16.25 -16.36 -6.46
C TYR A 377 16.03 -17.85 -6.75
N GLU A 378 15.60 -18.19 -7.96
CA GLU A 378 15.35 -19.56 -8.40
C GLU A 378 16.62 -20.40 -8.44
N GLU A 379 17.75 -19.77 -8.74
CA GLU A 379 19.05 -20.43 -8.80
C GLU A 379 19.57 -20.77 -7.40
N VAL A 380 19.44 -19.83 -6.45
CA VAL A 380 19.79 -20.08 -5.05
C VAL A 380 18.87 -21.13 -4.45
N GLN A 381 17.57 -21.10 -4.80
CA GLN A 381 16.63 -22.11 -4.35
C GLN A 381 17.03 -23.52 -4.79
N GLN A 382 17.49 -23.70 -6.05
CA GLN A 382 18.01 -24.97 -6.53
C GLN A 382 19.23 -25.44 -5.72
N LEU A 383 20.16 -24.54 -5.39
CA LEU A 383 21.34 -24.87 -4.57
C LEU A 383 20.97 -25.29 -3.14
N ILE A 384 19.99 -24.62 -2.53
CA ILE A 384 19.48 -24.95 -1.19
C ILE A 384 18.83 -26.34 -1.22
N GLU A 385 17.90 -26.59 -2.15
CA GLU A 385 17.17 -27.86 -2.27
C GLU A 385 18.09 -29.03 -2.61
N SER A 386 19.15 -28.82 -3.41
CA SER A 386 20.14 -29.85 -3.77
C SER A 386 21.27 -29.97 -2.77
N ASN A 387 21.31 -29.15 -1.69
CA ASN A 387 22.44 -29.07 -0.77
C ASN A 387 23.80 -28.83 -1.49
N GLY A 388 23.78 -27.96 -2.50
CA GLY A 388 24.95 -27.56 -3.29
C GLY A 388 25.34 -28.51 -4.41
N ASP A 389 24.56 -29.57 -4.69
CA ASP A 389 24.80 -30.42 -5.86
C ASP A 389 24.38 -29.67 -7.13
N THR A 390 25.36 -29.43 -8.01
CA THR A 390 25.16 -28.70 -9.27
C THR A 390 24.89 -29.60 -10.47
N THR A 391 24.74 -30.92 -10.27
CA THR A 391 24.53 -31.88 -11.37
C THR A 391 23.34 -31.53 -12.24
N ASN A 392 22.23 -31.03 -11.63
CA ASN A 392 21.02 -30.61 -12.30
C ASN A 392 20.79 -29.09 -12.26
N TYR A 393 21.80 -28.31 -11.92
CA TYR A 393 21.71 -26.86 -11.85
C TYR A 393 21.36 -26.25 -13.21
N LYS A 394 20.32 -25.44 -13.24
CA LYS A 394 19.83 -24.76 -14.43
C LYS A 394 19.91 -23.25 -14.21
N PRO A 395 20.83 -22.56 -14.90
CA PRO A 395 20.87 -21.12 -14.89
C PRO A 395 19.56 -20.53 -15.42
N THR A 396 18.89 -19.72 -14.63
CA THR A 396 17.62 -19.07 -15.00
C THR A 396 17.83 -17.97 -16.04
N LEU A 397 19.00 -17.36 -16.03
CA LEU A 397 19.36 -16.23 -16.89
C LEU A 397 19.72 -16.64 -18.33
N SER A 398 19.81 -17.95 -18.63
CA SER A 398 20.22 -18.47 -19.94
C SER A 398 19.09 -18.58 -20.97
N SER A 399 17.82 -18.48 -20.60
CA SER A 399 16.70 -18.63 -21.51
C SER A 399 16.18 -17.27 -22.01
N GLY A 400 16.65 -16.81 -23.15
CA GLY A 400 16.00 -15.79 -23.98
C GLY A 400 16.55 -14.36 -23.92
N ARG A 401 17.21 -13.92 -22.83
CA ARG A 401 17.79 -12.55 -22.74
C ARG A 401 19.27 -12.43 -23.12
N ALA A 402 19.98 -13.54 -23.24
CA ALA A 402 21.37 -13.53 -23.73
C ALA A 402 21.49 -12.92 -25.13
N SER A 403 20.45 -12.99 -25.96
CA SER A 403 20.43 -12.39 -27.30
C SER A 403 20.23 -10.87 -27.32
N VAL A 404 19.56 -10.31 -26.30
CA VAL A 404 19.34 -8.85 -26.21
C VAL A 404 20.55 -8.18 -25.55
N ALA A 405 21.15 -8.80 -24.51
CA ALA A 405 22.37 -8.31 -23.87
C ALA A 405 23.57 -8.32 -24.83
N ASN A 406 23.67 -9.29 -25.73
CA ASN A 406 24.73 -9.34 -26.74
C ASN A 406 24.58 -8.30 -27.87
N LYS A 407 23.43 -7.67 -28.05
CA LYS A 407 23.25 -6.58 -29.03
C LYS A 407 23.59 -5.20 -28.47
N GLU A 408 23.51 -5.01 -27.17
CA GLU A 408 23.84 -3.74 -26.50
C GLU A 408 25.27 -3.68 -25.94
N ASN A 409 25.97 -4.82 -25.84
CA ASN A 409 27.39 -4.87 -25.40
C ASN A 409 28.41 -4.65 -26.51
N THR A 410 28.12 -3.77 -27.46
CA THR A 410 29.16 -3.21 -28.31
C THR A 410 29.82 -2.04 -27.58
N SER A 411 31.00 -2.36 -27.00
CA SER A 411 32.09 -1.43 -26.65
C SER A 411 31.79 -0.36 -25.58
N VAL A 412 31.93 -0.75 -24.28
CA VAL A 412 32.54 0.20 -23.32
C VAL A 412 33.88 -0.42 -22.90
N ASN A 413 34.95 0.04 -23.51
CA ASN A 413 36.30 -0.24 -23.05
C ASN A 413 36.53 0.50 -21.73
N ALA A 414 36.44 -0.21 -20.62
CA ALA A 414 36.94 0.27 -19.34
C ALA A 414 38.47 0.16 -19.34
N ASN A 415 39.17 1.22 -19.63
CA ASN A 415 40.62 1.31 -19.40
C ASN A 415 40.85 1.40 -17.89
N ILE A 416 41.22 0.27 -17.28
CA ILE A 416 41.75 0.26 -15.91
C ILE A 416 43.26 0.56 -16.05
N ALA A 417 43.68 1.77 -15.67
CA ALA A 417 45.07 2.12 -15.56
C ALA A 417 45.63 1.42 -14.29
N THR A 418 46.60 0.51 -14.48
CA THR A 418 47.44 0.01 -13.39
C THR A 418 48.49 1.03 -13.03
N ALA A 419 48.88 1.14 -11.77
CA ALA A 419 49.79 2.16 -11.24
C ALA A 419 51.22 2.08 -11.78
N ASP A 420 51.56 1.14 -12.64
CA ASP A 420 52.92 0.94 -13.21
C ASP A 420 53.03 1.23 -14.70
N GLY A 421 51.98 1.73 -15.36
CA GLY A 421 52.04 2.20 -16.76
C GLY A 421 52.20 1.07 -17.81
N THR A 422 52.06 -0.19 -17.46
CA THR A 422 52.00 -1.31 -18.41
C THR A 422 50.56 -1.56 -18.85
N ALA A 423 50.32 -1.67 -20.16
CA ALA A 423 49.02 -2.01 -20.71
C ALA A 423 48.60 -3.39 -20.21
N GLY A 424 47.76 -3.41 -19.20
CA GLY A 424 47.18 -4.63 -18.66
C GLY A 424 46.31 -5.34 -19.70
N GLU A 425 46.37 -6.64 -19.71
CA GLU A 425 45.56 -7.52 -20.55
C GLU A 425 44.07 -7.14 -20.40
N THR A 426 43.43 -6.97 -21.55
CA THR A 426 41.99 -6.73 -21.59
C THR A 426 41.23 -7.94 -21.08
N HIS A 427 40.83 -7.96 -19.82
CA HIS A 427 39.87 -8.91 -19.35
C HIS A 427 38.54 -8.64 -20.05
N LYS A 428 38.17 -9.52 -20.98
CA LYS A 428 36.83 -9.59 -21.53
C LYS A 428 35.86 -9.81 -20.36
N VAL A 429 35.17 -8.77 -19.97
CA VAL A 429 33.98 -8.90 -19.10
C VAL A 429 32.94 -9.59 -19.96
N THR A 430 32.89 -10.90 -19.90
CA THR A 430 31.79 -11.69 -20.45
C THR A 430 30.60 -11.48 -19.54
N GLY A 431 29.62 -10.78 -20.05
CA GLY A 431 28.35 -10.52 -19.37
C GLY A 431 27.68 -11.78 -18.86
N LEU A 432 26.79 -11.58 -17.88
CA LEU A 432 25.80 -12.51 -17.34
C LEU A 432 26.25 -13.97 -17.31
N SER A 433 26.62 -14.43 -16.13
CA SER A 433 27.12 -15.79 -15.93
C SER A 433 26.08 -16.83 -16.35
N THR A 434 26.32 -17.50 -17.47
CA THR A 434 25.72 -18.80 -17.80
C THR A 434 26.52 -19.94 -17.11
N ALA A 435 27.46 -19.58 -16.26
CA ALA A 435 28.36 -20.50 -15.60
C ALA A 435 27.75 -21.07 -14.33
N VAL A 436 28.09 -22.31 -14.01
CA VAL A 436 27.84 -22.91 -12.71
C VAL A 436 28.70 -22.18 -11.67
N PRO A 437 28.17 -21.78 -10.51
CA PRO A 437 28.91 -21.05 -9.50
C PRO A 437 30.03 -21.94 -8.95
N GLY A 438 31.16 -21.31 -8.59
CA GLY A 438 32.28 -22.00 -7.98
C GLY A 438 31.95 -22.54 -6.59
N LYS A 439 32.64 -23.61 -6.16
CA LYS A 439 32.37 -24.25 -4.87
C LYS A 439 32.42 -23.28 -3.68
N VAL A 440 33.32 -22.32 -3.66
CA VAL A 440 33.44 -21.33 -2.57
C VAL A 440 32.17 -20.49 -2.45
N VAL A 441 31.57 -20.09 -3.58
CA VAL A 441 30.32 -19.31 -3.61
C VAL A 441 29.12 -20.17 -3.18
N ILE A 442 29.08 -21.44 -3.62
CA ILE A 442 28.04 -22.40 -3.19
C ILE A 442 28.09 -22.62 -1.68
N ASP A 443 29.25 -22.91 -1.14
CA ASP A 443 29.45 -23.14 0.30
C ASP A 443 29.03 -21.87 1.10
N ALA A 444 29.34 -20.66 0.59
CA ALA A 444 28.97 -19.42 1.21
C ALA A 444 27.43 -19.21 1.19
N VAL A 445 26.74 -19.52 0.09
CA VAL A 445 25.26 -19.46 0.00
C VAL A 445 24.62 -20.39 1.03
N LEU A 446 25.09 -21.62 1.13
CA LEU A 446 24.54 -22.61 2.06
C LEU A 446 24.74 -22.23 3.53
N GLU A 447 25.93 -21.69 3.88
CA GLU A 447 26.19 -21.25 5.25
C GLU A 447 25.39 -19.98 5.60
N LEU A 448 25.29 -19.01 4.68
CA LEU A 448 24.40 -17.85 4.89
C LEU A 448 22.93 -18.26 5.03
N HIS A 449 22.46 -19.25 4.26
CA HIS A 449 21.12 -19.81 4.42
C HIS A 449 20.89 -20.39 5.81
N LYS A 450 21.87 -21.15 6.35
CA LYS A 450 21.80 -21.70 7.70
C LYS A 450 21.70 -20.59 8.75
N LEU A 451 22.58 -19.58 8.67
CA LEU A 451 22.57 -18.42 9.59
C LEU A 451 21.25 -17.63 9.49
N ALA A 452 20.75 -17.37 8.29
CA ALA A 452 19.48 -16.68 8.05
C ALA A 452 18.29 -17.45 8.64
N THR A 453 18.28 -18.78 8.53
CA THR A 453 17.25 -19.65 9.12
C THR A 453 17.19 -19.50 10.64
N LEU A 454 18.36 -19.42 11.30
CA LEU A 454 18.45 -19.18 12.75
C LEU A 454 17.96 -17.79 13.14
N LEU A 455 18.33 -16.76 12.36
CA LEU A 455 17.85 -15.38 12.58
C LEU A 455 16.33 -15.29 12.45
N ARG A 456 15.76 -15.91 11.39
CA ARG A 456 14.32 -15.95 11.14
C ARG A 456 13.56 -16.61 12.30
N LYS A 457 14.02 -17.78 12.74
CA LYS A 457 13.43 -18.50 13.88
C LYS A 457 13.36 -17.61 15.12
N ARG A 458 14.47 -16.95 15.48
CA ARG A 458 14.52 -16.05 16.64
C ARG A 458 13.60 -14.83 16.51
N ARG A 459 13.47 -14.31 15.31
CA ARG A 459 12.57 -13.18 15.06
C ARG A 459 11.12 -13.55 15.36
N PHE A 460 10.66 -14.71 14.92
CA PHE A 460 9.31 -15.19 15.22
C PHE A 460 9.13 -15.53 16.72
N GLU A 461 10.13 -16.12 17.35
CA GLU A 461 10.11 -16.38 18.81
C GLU A 461 9.97 -15.08 19.63
N LYS A 462 10.53 -13.97 19.13
CA LYS A 462 10.41 -12.63 19.73
C LYS A 462 9.06 -11.93 19.45
N GLY A 463 8.24 -12.46 18.55
CA GLY A 463 6.90 -11.94 18.28
C GLY A 463 6.76 -11.18 16.97
N SER A 464 7.64 -11.40 15.98
CA SER A 464 7.38 -10.97 14.62
C SER A 464 6.12 -11.63 14.08
N ILE A 465 5.26 -10.88 13.36
CA ILE A 465 4.03 -11.40 12.79
C ILE A 465 4.27 -11.83 11.34
N SER A 466 3.74 -12.99 10.96
CA SER A 466 3.76 -13.48 9.58
C SER A 466 2.36 -13.56 9.01
N PHE A 467 2.12 -12.80 7.94
CA PHE A 467 0.95 -12.96 7.09
C PHE A 467 1.39 -13.67 5.81
N GLU A 468 1.00 -14.91 5.64
CA GLU A 468 1.32 -15.73 4.45
C GLU A 468 0.23 -15.53 3.38
N ARG A 469 0.19 -14.36 2.77
CA ARG A 469 -0.76 -14.11 1.67
C ARG A 469 -0.11 -14.41 0.33
N PRO A 470 -0.80 -15.14 -0.56
CA PRO A 470 -0.33 -15.30 -1.93
C PRO A 470 -0.32 -13.94 -2.64
N GLU A 471 0.84 -13.51 -3.09
CA GLU A 471 0.99 -12.36 -3.98
C GLU A 471 0.82 -12.83 -5.42
N MET A 472 -0.12 -12.21 -6.15
CA MET A 472 -0.37 -12.58 -7.54
C MET A 472 0.47 -11.72 -8.48
N LYS A 473 1.21 -12.37 -9.38
CA LYS A 473 1.97 -11.71 -10.45
C LYS A 473 1.23 -11.88 -11.77
N VAL A 474 0.90 -10.77 -12.41
CA VAL A 474 0.35 -10.78 -13.77
C VAL A 474 1.51 -10.89 -14.75
N LEU A 475 1.50 -11.93 -15.59
CA LEU A 475 2.45 -12.10 -16.67
C LEU A 475 1.94 -11.40 -17.91
N VAL A 476 2.81 -10.65 -18.58
CA VAL A 476 2.48 -9.88 -19.78
C VAL A 476 3.37 -10.27 -20.96
N ASP A 477 2.86 -10.10 -22.16
CA ASP A 477 3.63 -10.25 -23.39
C ASP A 477 4.53 -9.02 -23.67
N GLU A 478 5.27 -9.04 -24.79
CA GLU A 478 6.16 -7.93 -25.22
C GLU A 478 5.42 -6.60 -25.46
N LYS A 479 4.10 -6.66 -25.65
CA LYS A 479 3.25 -5.47 -25.85
C LYS A 479 2.58 -5.02 -24.54
N GLY A 480 2.84 -5.71 -23.45
CA GLY A 480 2.24 -5.44 -22.14
C GLY A 480 0.82 -6.00 -21.99
N LYS A 481 0.32 -6.86 -22.92
CA LYS A 481 -0.98 -7.53 -22.77
C LYS A 481 -0.86 -8.66 -21.76
N PRO A 482 -1.80 -8.81 -20.80
CA PRO A 482 -1.76 -9.89 -19.83
C PRO A 482 -2.03 -11.26 -20.51
N ILE A 483 -1.18 -12.24 -20.19
CA ILE A 483 -1.24 -13.61 -20.71
C ILE A 483 -1.63 -14.61 -19.66
N ASP A 484 -1.20 -14.40 -18.41
CA ASP A 484 -1.51 -15.29 -17.29
C ASP A 484 -1.39 -14.55 -15.95
N ILE A 485 -1.96 -15.15 -14.89
CA ILE A 485 -1.86 -14.67 -13.51
C ILE A 485 -1.39 -15.82 -12.64
N VAL A 486 -0.20 -15.71 -12.06
CA VAL A 486 0.46 -16.75 -11.30
C VAL A 486 0.74 -16.31 -9.86
N GLU A 487 0.78 -17.27 -8.95
CA GLU A 487 1.16 -17.00 -7.56
C GLU A 487 2.67 -16.84 -7.44
N LYS A 488 3.10 -15.75 -6.81
CA LYS A 488 4.50 -15.50 -6.45
C LYS A 488 4.77 -16.12 -5.09
N ILE A 489 5.50 -17.22 -5.07
CA ILE A 489 5.82 -17.95 -3.86
C ILE A 489 7.16 -17.46 -3.29
N SER A 490 7.16 -16.98 -2.05
CA SER A 490 8.38 -16.68 -1.30
C SER A 490 8.93 -17.96 -0.69
N ARG A 491 10.23 -18.24 -0.95
CA ARG A 491 10.92 -19.46 -0.53
C ARG A 491 12.19 -19.13 0.28
N GLU A 492 12.95 -20.15 0.62
CA GLU A 492 14.15 -20.04 1.45
C GLU A 492 15.19 -19.07 0.89
N ALA A 493 15.34 -19.00 -0.43
CA ALA A 493 16.23 -18.04 -1.08
C ALA A 493 15.80 -16.59 -0.83
N ASN A 494 14.50 -16.32 -0.82
CA ASN A 494 13.97 -15.00 -0.49
C ASN A 494 14.18 -14.68 1.00
N TRP A 495 13.92 -15.66 1.87
CA TRP A 495 14.11 -15.49 3.32
C TRP A 495 15.56 -15.26 3.71
N LEU A 496 16.53 -15.87 2.98
CA LEU A 496 17.95 -15.63 3.19
C LEU A 496 18.28 -14.14 3.08
N ILE A 497 17.89 -13.51 1.96
CA ILE A 497 18.15 -12.08 1.74
C ILE A 497 17.33 -11.22 2.69
N GLU A 498 16.04 -11.53 2.89
CA GLU A 498 15.18 -10.83 3.85
C GLU A 498 15.84 -10.72 5.23
N GLU A 499 16.29 -11.83 5.80
CA GLU A 499 16.84 -11.82 7.16
C GLU A 499 18.18 -11.08 7.27
N LEU A 500 19.05 -11.14 6.25
CA LEU A 500 20.29 -10.36 6.23
C LEU A 500 20.01 -8.85 6.09
N MET A 501 19.03 -8.46 5.26
CA MET A 501 18.61 -7.07 5.13
C MET A 501 17.93 -6.56 6.41
N LEU A 502 17.09 -7.38 7.05
CA LEU A 502 16.49 -7.07 8.36
C LEU A 502 17.55 -6.90 9.44
N LEU A 503 18.58 -7.78 9.46
CA LEU A 503 19.70 -7.67 10.39
C LEU A 503 20.43 -6.34 10.21
N ALA A 504 20.82 -6.00 8.97
CA ALA A 504 21.52 -4.75 8.67
C ALA A 504 20.69 -3.52 9.07
N ASN A 505 19.43 -3.47 8.67
CA ASN A 505 18.51 -2.37 8.99
C ASN A 505 18.35 -2.17 10.50
N LYS A 506 18.13 -3.26 11.24
CA LYS A 506 17.97 -3.25 12.70
C LYS A 506 19.25 -2.80 13.40
N GLU A 507 20.40 -3.40 13.05
CA GLU A 507 21.65 -3.12 13.72
C GLU A 507 22.18 -1.71 13.43
N VAL A 508 21.95 -1.16 12.23
CA VAL A 508 22.23 0.25 11.91
C VAL A 508 21.41 1.18 12.81
N ALA A 509 20.11 0.94 12.94
CA ALA A 509 19.24 1.75 13.80
C ALA A 509 19.67 1.65 15.27
N THR A 510 19.96 0.45 15.75
CA THR A 510 20.44 0.18 17.11
C THR A 510 21.77 0.89 17.38
N TYR A 511 22.73 0.80 16.47
CA TYR A 511 24.04 1.45 16.58
C TYR A 511 23.92 2.99 16.67
N VAL A 512 23.13 3.61 15.82
CA VAL A 512 22.95 5.08 15.86
C VAL A 512 22.28 5.51 17.16
N THR A 513 21.30 4.74 17.65
CA THR A 513 20.54 5.12 18.83
C THR A 513 21.31 4.87 20.14
N THR A 514 21.99 3.73 20.24
CA THR A 514 22.59 3.26 21.51
C THR A 514 24.13 3.22 21.50
N GLY A 515 24.76 3.02 20.34
CA GLY A 515 26.19 2.84 20.19
C GLY A 515 27.01 4.13 20.04
N LEU A 516 26.38 5.22 19.58
CA LEU A 516 27.05 6.50 19.39
C LEU A 516 27.13 7.28 20.70
N LYS A 517 28.24 8.05 20.87
CA LYS A 517 28.40 8.98 22.01
C LYS A 517 27.61 10.29 21.85
N ILE A 518 26.78 10.42 20.81
CA ILE A 518 25.94 11.60 20.54
C ILE A 518 24.62 11.39 21.29
N LYS A 519 24.25 12.38 22.11
CA LYS A 519 23.00 12.31 22.87
C LYS A 519 21.80 12.54 21.94
N ALA A 520 20.93 11.55 21.79
CA ALA A 520 19.69 11.57 20.99
C ALA A 520 19.93 12.16 19.57
N PRO A 521 20.76 11.50 18.73
CA PRO A 521 20.99 11.98 17.37
C PRO A 521 19.69 11.88 16.56
N THR A 522 19.41 12.88 15.72
CA THR A 522 18.34 12.82 14.73
C THR A 522 18.61 11.67 13.78
N PHE A 523 17.64 10.75 13.64
CA PHE A 523 17.77 9.63 12.74
C PHE A 523 16.42 9.31 12.09
N VAL A 524 16.42 8.62 10.96
CA VAL A 524 15.22 8.22 10.24
C VAL A 524 14.94 6.76 10.59
N TYR A 525 13.79 6.54 11.22
CA TYR A 525 13.29 5.20 11.57
C TYR A 525 12.17 4.79 10.63
N ARG A 526 12.02 3.49 10.43
CA ARG A 526 10.82 2.88 9.88
C ARG A 526 10.00 2.36 11.05
N ILE A 527 8.93 3.05 11.37
CA ILE A 527 8.10 2.77 12.53
C ILE A 527 6.82 2.04 12.12
N HIS A 528 6.30 1.23 13.03
CA HIS A 528 5.02 0.53 12.86
C HIS A 528 4.35 0.42 14.23
N ASP A 529 3.26 1.14 14.39
CA ASP A 529 2.54 1.21 15.67
C ASP A 529 1.79 -0.09 15.98
N GLN A 530 1.28 -0.16 17.19
CA GLN A 530 0.48 -1.28 17.66
C GLN A 530 -0.84 -1.35 16.88
N PRO A 531 -1.46 -2.56 16.81
CA PRO A 531 -2.78 -2.71 16.25
C PRO A 531 -3.84 -1.88 16.98
N ASP A 532 -4.86 -1.47 16.26
CA ASP A 532 -6.07 -0.89 16.78
C ASP A 532 -6.81 -1.92 17.67
N MET A 533 -6.91 -1.62 18.96
CA MET A 533 -7.44 -2.57 19.93
C MET A 533 -8.95 -2.76 19.80
N ASP A 534 -9.69 -1.79 19.27
CA ASP A 534 -11.12 -1.92 19.02
C ASP A 534 -11.35 -2.89 17.85
N LYS A 535 -10.58 -2.79 16.77
CA LYS A 535 -10.60 -3.76 15.67
C LYS A 535 -10.12 -5.15 16.09
N ILE A 536 -9.16 -5.25 17.01
CA ILE A 536 -8.78 -6.53 17.61
C ILE A 536 -9.93 -7.14 18.42
N ALA A 537 -10.72 -6.34 19.14
CA ALA A 537 -11.90 -6.82 19.86
C ALA A 537 -13.00 -7.31 18.89
N GLU A 538 -13.20 -6.60 17.78
CA GLU A 538 -14.07 -7.05 16.68
C GLU A 538 -13.59 -8.37 16.08
N LEU A 539 -12.28 -8.48 15.75
CA LEU A 539 -11.68 -9.71 15.26
C LEU A 539 -11.91 -10.87 16.25
N ARG A 540 -11.67 -10.66 17.55
CA ARG A 540 -11.93 -11.67 18.59
C ARG A 540 -13.39 -12.12 18.62
N THR A 541 -14.33 -11.21 18.36
CA THR A 541 -15.76 -11.52 18.29
C THR A 541 -16.09 -12.32 17.04
N PHE A 542 -15.53 -11.89 15.89
CA PHE A 542 -15.75 -12.55 14.61
C PHE A 542 -15.24 -14.00 14.59
N ILE A 543 -14.00 -14.25 15.05
CA ILE A 543 -13.40 -15.59 15.00
C ILE A 543 -14.17 -16.63 15.86
N LYS A 544 -14.93 -16.19 16.87
CA LYS A 544 -15.77 -17.06 17.69
C LYS A 544 -16.88 -17.74 16.88
N HIS A 545 -17.36 -17.09 15.81
CA HIS A 545 -18.36 -17.70 14.94
C HIS A 545 -17.83 -18.96 14.22
N PHE A 546 -16.51 -19.04 14.03
CA PHE A 546 -15.82 -20.21 13.46
C PHE A 546 -15.26 -21.16 14.52
N GLY A 547 -15.57 -20.92 15.80
CA GLY A 547 -15.09 -21.75 16.92
C GLY A 547 -13.65 -21.47 17.37
N TYR A 548 -13.01 -20.39 16.88
CA TYR A 548 -11.67 -20.01 17.31
C TYR A 548 -11.69 -19.05 18.49
N THR A 549 -10.62 -19.10 19.27
CA THR A 549 -10.38 -18.17 20.35
C THR A 549 -8.97 -17.63 20.28
N MET A 550 -8.80 -16.37 20.62
CA MET A 550 -7.50 -15.72 20.74
C MET A 550 -7.26 -15.40 22.22
N ASP A 551 -6.11 -15.83 22.74
CA ASP A 551 -5.73 -15.66 24.14
C ASP A 551 -5.78 -14.17 24.53
N PRO A 552 -6.20 -13.83 25.77
CA PRO A 552 -6.05 -12.49 26.31
C PRO A 552 -4.58 -12.05 26.26
N SER A 553 -4.34 -10.80 25.97
CA SER A 553 -2.98 -10.26 25.84
C SER A 553 -2.92 -8.88 26.49
N ASP A 554 -2.03 -8.74 27.47
CA ASP A 554 -1.80 -7.50 28.20
C ASP A 554 -0.60 -6.71 27.63
N THR A 555 0.18 -7.33 26.75
CA THR A 555 1.35 -6.69 26.11
C THR A 555 1.33 -6.87 24.61
N PRO A 556 1.96 -5.95 23.86
CA PRO A 556 2.07 -6.05 22.39
C PRO A 556 2.68 -7.36 21.91
N GLN A 557 3.70 -7.87 22.62
CA GLN A 557 4.37 -9.13 22.28
C GLN A 557 3.47 -10.35 22.53
N GLN A 558 2.62 -10.33 23.57
CA GLN A 558 1.65 -11.39 23.81
C GLN A 558 0.57 -11.39 22.73
N LEU A 559 0.12 -10.20 22.30
CA LEU A 559 -0.84 -10.05 21.21
C LEU A 559 -0.27 -10.59 19.89
N ALA A 560 0.98 -10.26 19.56
CA ALA A 560 1.64 -10.78 18.36
C ALA A 560 1.74 -12.31 18.37
N LYS A 561 2.09 -12.92 19.50
CA LYS A 561 2.13 -14.39 19.66
C LYS A 561 0.76 -15.02 19.56
N ALA A 562 -0.28 -14.38 20.14
CA ALA A 562 -1.66 -14.85 20.04
C ALA A 562 -2.18 -14.80 18.60
N LEU A 563 -1.86 -13.74 17.86
CA LEU A 563 -2.16 -13.62 16.42
C LEU A 563 -1.45 -14.69 15.61
N ASN A 564 -0.14 -14.89 15.78
CA ASN A 564 0.61 -15.94 15.08
C ASN A 564 0.02 -17.33 15.35
N LYS A 565 -0.30 -17.65 16.62
CA LYS A 565 -0.94 -18.92 17.00
C LYS A 565 -2.30 -19.09 16.32
N LEU A 566 -3.10 -18.02 16.23
CA LEU A 566 -4.36 -18.05 15.49
C LEU A 566 -4.11 -18.33 14.01
N LEU A 567 -3.25 -17.55 13.33
CA LEU A 567 -2.93 -17.68 11.92
C LEU A 567 -2.38 -19.07 11.58
N ASP A 568 -1.47 -19.61 12.40
CA ASP A 568 -0.96 -20.98 12.22
C ASP A 568 -2.07 -22.04 12.34
N SER A 569 -3.05 -21.83 13.22
CA SER A 569 -4.19 -22.74 13.37
C SER A 569 -5.17 -22.71 12.20
N LEU A 570 -5.10 -21.68 11.37
CA LEU A 570 -5.96 -21.44 10.20
C LEU A 570 -5.36 -21.96 8.89
N LYS A 571 -4.07 -22.30 8.85
CA LYS A 571 -3.40 -22.76 7.63
C LYS A 571 -4.15 -23.92 6.95
N GLY A 572 -4.45 -23.74 5.67
CA GLY A 572 -5.17 -24.72 4.86
C GLY A 572 -6.69 -24.78 5.10
N LYS A 573 -7.26 -23.88 5.90
CA LYS A 573 -8.70 -23.82 6.15
C LYS A 573 -9.39 -22.75 5.29
N PRO A 574 -10.66 -22.93 4.93
CA PRO A 574 -11.38 -21.98 4.08
C PRO A 574 -11.45 -20.57 4.63
N GLU A 575 -11.61 -20.40 5.95
CA GLU A 575 -11.73 -19.14 6.65
C GLU A 575 -10.39 -18.39 6.83
N CYS A 576 -9.26 -19.02 6.51
CA CYS A 576 -7.91 -18.46 6.70
C CYS A 576 -7.78 -17.08 6.07
N ALA A 577 -8.05 -16.95 4.77
CA ALA A 577 -7.92 -15.68 4.04
C ALA A 577 -8.78 -14.56 4.63
N THR A 578 -9.99 -14.90 5.08
CA THR A 578 -10.93 -13.94 5.69
C THR A 578 -10.40 -13.39 7.01
N ILE A 579 -9.95 -14.30 7.89
CA ILE A 579 -9.45 -13.90 9.21
C ILE A 579 -8.14 -13.15 9.08
N GLU A 580 -7.27 -13.51 8.13
CA GLU A 580 -6.05 -12.75 7.80
C GLU A 580 -6.35 -11.32 7.33
N ILE A 581 -7.37 -11.13 6.48
CA ILE A 581 -7.80 -9.80 6.03
C ILE A 581 -8.22 -8.94 7.23
N LEU A 582 -9.03 -9.48 8.14
CA LEU A 582 -9.50 -8.74 9.31
C LEU A 582 -8.35 -8.46 10.29
N ALA A 583 -7.46 -9.42 10.50
CA ALA A 583 -6.25 -9.22 11.30
C ALA A 583 -5.36 -8.13 10.70
N LEU A 584 -5.16 -8.13 9.38
CA LEU A 584 -4.36 -7.10 8.70
C LEU A 584 -5.03 -5.71 8.77
N ARG A 585 -6.35 -5.62 8.69
CA ARG A 585 -7.10 -4.36 8.82
C ARG A 585 -7.02 -3.76 10.23
N SER A 586 -6.69 -4.56 11.23
CA SER A 586 -6.44 -4.08 12.59
C SER A 586 -5.03 -3.53 12.79
N MET A 587 -4.09 -3.77 11.85
CA MET A 587 -2.73 -3.28 11.93
C MET A 587 -2.65 -1.80 11.53
N ALA A 588 -1.78 -1.06 12.19
CA ALA A 588 -1.37 0.26 11.77
C ALA A 588 -0.60 0.17 10.44
N ARG A 589 -0.37 1.30 9.79
CA ARG A 589 0.52 1.39 8.63
C ARG A 589 1.93 1.71 9.11
N ALA A 590 2.93 1.08 8.50
CA ALA A 590 4.31 1.46 8.72
C ALA A 590 4.62 2.78 7.99
N GLU A 591 5.40 3.66 8.61
CA GLU A 591 5.77 4.97 8.07
C GLU A 591 7.21 5.35 8.46
N TYR A 592 7.73 6.42 7.90
CA TYR A 592 9.02 6.98 8.31
C TYR A 592 8.80 8.10 9.31
N SER A 593 9.64 8.16 10.34
CA SER A 593 9.65 9.23 11.34
C SER A 593 11.02 9.37 11.99
N THR A 594 11.30 10.53 12.52
CA THR A 594 12.46 10.76 13.40
C THR A 594 12.17 10.40 14.86
N ASP A 595 10.92 10.11 15.21
CA ASP A 595 10.48 9.63 16.52
C ASP A 595 10.33 8.11 16.51
N ASN A 596 11.19 7.42 17.25
CA ASN A 596 11.16 5.96 17.32
C ASN A 596 10.07 5.47 18.27
N ILE A 597 9.14 4.68 17.77
CA ILE A 597 8.15 3.92 18.55
C ILE A 597 8.33 2.41 18.41
N GLY A 598 9.39 1.97 17.68
CA GLY A 598 9.61 0.58 17.32
C GLY A 598 8.85 0.16 16.08
N HIS A 599 8.99 -1.11 15.71
CA HIS A 599 8.31 -1.71 14.58
C HIS A 599 7.53 -2.95 15.04
N TYR A 600 6.26 -2.78 15.38
CA TYR A 600 5.44 -3.84 15.97
C TYR A 600 5.41 -5.12 15.14
N GLY A 601 5.13 -5.03 13.83
CA GLY A 601 5.01 -6.20 12.96
C GLY A 601 6.31 -7.05 12.86
N LEU A 602 7.49 -6.43 13.01
CA LEU A 602 8.79 -7.11 13.03
C LEU A 602 9.28 -7.48 14.44
N GLY A 603 8.64 -6.95 15.48
CA GLY A 603 9.06 -7.13 16.86
C GLY A 603 10.40 -6.49 17.18
N PHE A 604 10.76 -5.38 16.51
CA PHE A 604 12.01 -4.66 16.70
C PHE A 604 11.80 -3.36 17.48
N GLU A 605 12.70 -3.09 18.43
CA GLU A 605 12.72 -1.84 19.21
C GLU A 605 13.27 -0.68 18.40
N TYR A 606 14.28 -0.95 17.54
CA TYR A 606 14.88 0.03 16.61
C TYR A 606 14.91 -0.57 15.23
N TYR A 607 14.40 0.16 14.25
CA TYR A 607 14.40 -0.29 12.87
C TYR A 607 14.47 0.90 11.91
N THR A 608 15.23 0.75 10.85
CA THR A 608 15.35 1.73 9.78
C THR A 608 15.38 1.01 8.43
N HIS A 609 15.34 1.76 7.35
CA HIS A 609 15.67 1.28 6.01
C HIS A 609 17.04 1.82 5.62
N PHE A 610 17.98 0.92 5.35
CA PHE A 610 19.37 1.19 4.98
C PHE A 610 19.75 0.50 3.66
N THR A 611 19.03 -0.55 3.29
CA THR A 611 19.47 -1.58 2.34
C THR A 611 19.06 -1.35 0.89
N SER A 612 18.34 -0.26 0.55
CA SER A 612 17.88 -0.02 -0.83
C SER A 612 17.88 1.45 -1.27
N PRO A 613 19.04 2.15 -1.26
CA PRO A 613 19.13 3.58 -1.58
C PRO A 613 18.97 3.90 -3.07
N ILE A 614 19.08 2.94 -3.98
CA ILE A 614 18.79 3.16 -5.42
C ILE A 614 17.31 3.45 -5.62
N ARG A 615 16.44 2.78 -4.85
CA ARG A 615 14.99 2.82 -5.04
C ARG A 615 14.19 3.46 -3.90
N ARG A 616 14.81 3.85 -2.77
CA ARG A 616 14.14 4.51 -1.64
C ARG A 616 14.96 5.69 -1.14
N TYR A 617 14.37 6.89 -1.12
CA TYR A 617 15.05 8.07 -0.64
C TYR A 617 15.37 8.05 0.87
N PRO A 618 14.53 7.50 1.76
CA PRO A 618 14.86 7.34 3.18
C PRO A 618 16.17 6.61 3.44
N ASP A 619 16.50 5.59 2.66
CA ASP A 619 17.78 4.87 2.77
C ASP A 619 18.97 5.80 2.46
N MET A 620 18.84 6.69 1.48
CA MET A 620 19.85 7.74 1.21
C MET A 620 20.00 8.71 2.38
N MET A 621 18.89 9.10 3.04
CA MET A 621 18.93 9.93 4.25
C MET A 621 19.67 9.20 5.36
N VAL A 622 19.38 7.92 5.58
CA VAL A 622 20.06 7.08 6.57
C VAL A 622 21.56 6.97 6.29
N HIS A 623 21.96 6.71 5.04
CA HIS A 623 23.37 6.67 4.63
C HIS A 623 24.09 7.98 4.94
N ARG A 624 23.47 9.12 4.64
CA ARG A 624 24.04 10.45 4.89
C ARG A 624 24.19 10.73 6.37
N LEU A 625 23.17 10.42 7.17
CA LEU A 625 23.20 10.61 8.63
C LEU A 625 24.24 9.71 9.28
N LEU A 626 24.25 8.44 8.92
CA LEU A 626 25.23 7.48 9.44
C LEU A 626 26.67 7.91 9.08
N ALA A 627 26.93 8.28 7.83
CA ALA A 627 28.25 8.78 7.41
C ALA A 627 28.69 10.01 8.20
N ASN A 628 27.76 10.97 8.44
CA ASN A 628 28.03 12.16 9.26
C ASN A 628 28.42 11.78 10.70
N TYR A 629 27.68 10.86 11.30
CA TYR A 629 27.92 10.45 12.70
C TYR A 629 29.20 9.63 12.86
N LEU A 630 29.50 8.74 11.92
CA LEU A 630 30.77 8.01 11.88
C LEU A 630 31.98 8.94 11.74
N ALA A 631 31.83 10.05 11.04
CA ALA A 631 32.85 11.12 10.93
C ALA A 631 32.92 12.04 12.16
N GLY A 632 32.15 11.77 13.22
CA GLY A 632 32.10 12.62 14.44
C GLY A 632 31.27 13.89 14.30
N GLY A 633 30.39 13.96 13.30
CA GLY A 633 29.51 15.10 13.07
C GLY A 633 28.43 15.26 14.15
N LYS A 634 27.81 16.44 14.20
CA LYS A 634 26.74 16.75 15.16
C LYS A 634 25.39 16.17 14.68
N SER A 635 24.44 16.07 15.63
CA SER A 635 23.05 15.75 15.32
C SER A 635 22.47 16.72 14.26
N ALA A 636 21.77 16.16 13.29
CA ALA A 636 21.12 16.91 12.21
C ALA A 636 19.84 17.62 12.70
N ASP A 637 19.28 18.51 11.87
CA ASP A 637 18.01 19.20 12.14
C ASP A 637 16.83 18.19 12.12
N LYS A 638 16.23 17.98 13.29
CA LYS A 638 15.13 17.04 13.46
C LYS A 638 13.91 17.42 12.62
N LYS A 639 13.55 18.70 12.60
CA LYS A 639 12.36 19.16 11.88
C LYS A 639 12.49 18.92 10.37
N TYR A 640 13.64 19.27 9.80
CA TYR A 640 13.91 19.03 8.38
C TYR A 640 13.76 17.54 8.03
N TYR A 641 14.34 16.64 8.83
CA TYR A 641 14.24 15.21 8.55
C TYR A 641 12.84 14.65 8.81
N GLU A 642 12.08 15.21 9.76
CA GLU A 642 10.67 14.80 9.98
C GLU A 642 9.80 15.19 8.80
N ASP A 643 9.92 16.42 8.30
CA ASP A 643 9.21 16.87 7.08
C ASP A 643 9.55 15.97 5.87
N MET A 644 10.81 15.53 5.77
CA MET A 644 11.25 14.61 4.72
C MET A 644 10.71 13.18 4.92
N CYS A 645 10.58 12.70 6.16
CA CYS A 645 9.98 11.41 6.49
C CYS A 645 8.50 11.36 6.11
N GLN A 646 7.76 12.42 6.44
CA GLN A 646 6.35 12.55 6.06
C GLN A 646 6.21 12.54 4.53
N HIS A 647 7.00 13.35 3.83
CA HIS A 647 7.01 13.37 2.36
C HIS A 647 7.30 11.98 1.76
N ALA A 648 8.32 11.29 2.27
CA ALA A 648 8.68 9.96 1.77
C ALA A 648 7.57 8.93 2.01
N SER A 649 6.88 8.98 3.16
CA SER A 649 5.75 8.11 3.48
C SER A 649 4.55 8.37 2.55
N GLU A 650 4.26 9.64 2.24
CA GLU A 650 3.23 10.02 1.27
C GLU A 650 3.57 9.51 -0.13
N ARG A 651 4.84 9.64 -0.58
CA ARG A 651 5.27 9.17 -1.91
C ARG A 651 5.21 7.64 -2.00
N GLU A 652 5.61 6.92 -0.96
CA GLU A 652 5.48 5.45 -0.87
C GLU A 652 4.03 5.01 -0.98
N GLN A 653 3.11 5.70 -0.30
CA GLN A 653 1.68 5.41 -0.41
C GLN A 653 1.16 5.58 -1.83
N LEU A 654 1.51 6.69 -2.50
CA LEU A 654 1.09 6.96 -3.87
C LEU A 654 1.66 5.93 -4.85
N ALA A 655 2.93 5.52 -4.67
CA ALA A 655 3.55 4.47 -5.47
C ALA A 655 2.81 3.14 -5.32
N THR A 656 2.47 2.75 -4.08
CA THR A 656 1.69 1.53 -3.80
C THR A 656 0.28 1.59 -4.41
N GLU A 657 -0.39 2.75 -4.34
CA GLU A 657 -1.71 2.95 -4.95
C GLU A 657 -1.64 2.83 -6.49
N ALA A 658 -0.60 3.39 -7.13
CA ALA A 658 -0.38 3.28 -8.56
C ALA A 658 -0.07 1.83 -8.99
N GLU A 659 0.78 1.12 -8.22
CA GLU A 659 1.04 -0.31 -8.43
C GLU A 659 -0.25 -1.13 -8.41
N ARG A 660 -1.07 -0.98 -7.34
CA ARG A 660 -2.37 -1.65 -7.22
C ARG A 660 -3.33 -1.29 -8.35
N ALA A 661 -3.33 -0.03 -8.80
CA ALA A 661 -4.14 0.42 -9.92
C ALA A 661 -3.71 -0.25 -11.23
N SER A 662 -2.39 -0.42 -11.45
CA SER A 662 -1.85 -1.11 -12.64
C SER A 662 -2.17 -2.61 -12.63
N VAL A 663 -2.04 -3.27 -11.47
CA VAL A 663 -2.43 -4.68 -11.31
C VAL A 663 -3.92 -4.86 -11.58
N LYS A 664 -4.76 -3.98 -11.00
CA LYS A 664 -6.22 -4.03 -11.19
C LYS A 664 -6.61 -3.78 -12.65
N TYR A 665 -5.93 -2.83 -13.33
CA TYR A 665 -6.12 -2.59 -14.75
C TYR A 665 -5.82 -3.86 -15.56
N LYS A 666 -4.65 -4.47 -15.34
CA LYS A 666 -4.22 -5.69 -16.05
C LYS A 666 -5.09 -6.91 -15.74
N MET A 667 -5.55 -7.06 -14.52
CA MET A 667 -6.52 -8.10 -14.15
C MET A 667 -7.87 -7.89 -14.87
N THR A 668 -8.31 -6.64 -14.99
CA THR A 668 -9.55 -6.31 -15.72
C THR A 668 -9.40 -6.60 -17.22
N GLU A 669 -8.25 -6.24 -17.82
CA GLU A 669 -7.90 -6.53 -19.22
C GLU A 669 -7.83 -8.05 -19.47
N PHE A 670 -7.24 -8.82 -18.54
CA PHE A 670 -7.19 -10.28 -18.61
C PHE A 670 -8.58 -10.93 -18.64
N MET A 671 -9.57 -10.29 -18.02
CA MET A 671 -10.94 -10.81 -17.94
C MET A 671 -11.82 -10.44 -19.14
N GLU A 672 -11.39 -9.54 -20.03
CA GLU A 672 -12.19 -9.14 -21.21
C GLU A 672 -12.48 -10.33 -22.13
N ASP A 673 -11.48 -11.17 -22.39
CA ASP A 673 -11.63 -12.37 -23.24
C ASP A 673 -12.42 -13.51 -22.53
N LYS A 674 -12.86 -13.29 -21.28
CA LYS A 674 -13.51 -14.30 -20.42
C LYS A 674 -14.96 -13.96 -20.06
N ILE A 675 -15.52 -12.93 -20.68
CA ILE A 675 -16.94 -12.55 -20.50
C ILE A 675 -17.84 -13.74 -20.88
N GLY A 676 -18.82 -14.02 -20.02
CA GLY A 676 -19.76 -15.14 -20.16
C GLY A 676 -19.27 -16.47 -19.56
N GLN A 677 -18.01 -16.59 -19.15
CA GLN A 677 -17.47 -17.79 -18.51
C GLN A 677 -17.85 -17.83 -17.01
N ILE A 678 -17.93 -19.05 -16.48
CA ILE A 678 -18.30 -19.33 -15.09
C ILE A 678 -17.05 -19.79 -14.33
N TYR A 679 -16.89 -19.28 -13.12
CA TYR A 679 -15.76 -19.58 -12.22
C TYR A 679 -16.24 -19.88 -10.81
N ASP A 680 -15.44 -20.68 -10.10
CA ASP A 680 -15.55 -20.81 -8.66
C ASP A 680 -14.85 -19.60 -8.00
N GLY A 681 -15.47 -19.04 -6.97
CA GLY A 681 -14.96 -17.88 -6.27
C GLY A 681 -15.24 -17.94 -4.78
N VAL A 682 -14.60 -17.03 -4.04
CA VAL A 682 -14.76 -16.85 -2.60
C VAL A 682 -15.16 -15.42 -2.33
N ILE A 683 -16.14 -15.18 -1.48
CA ILE A 683 -16.57 -13.85 -1.08
C ILE A 683 -15.45 -13.18 -0.25
N SER A 684 -14.82 -12.15 -0.82
CA SER A 684 -13.72 -11.38 -0.23
C SER A 684 -14.18 -10.11 0.48
N GLY A 685 -15.42 -9.69 0.23
CA GLY A 685 -15.99 -8.49 0.84
C GLY A 685 -17.51 -8.47 0.75
N VAL A 686 -18.15 -7.94 1.79
CA VAL A 686 -19.60 -7.78 1.87
C VAL A 686 -19.90 -6.32 2.20
N THR A 687 -20.78 -5.71 1.42
CA THR A 687 -21.20 -4.30 1.59
C THR A 687 -22.71 -4.17 1.36
N ASP A 688 -23.26 -3.01 1.68
CA ASP A 688 -24.69 -2.70 1.45
C ASP A 688 -25.08 -2.61 -0.05
N TRP A 689 -24.08 -2.47 -0.97
CA TRP A 689 -24.34 -2.43 -2.42
C TRP A 689 -23.98 -3.69 -3.17
N GLY A 690 -23.12 -4.59 -2.59
CA GLY A 690 -22.65 -5.79 -3.33
C GLY A 690 -21.75 -6.71 -2.55
N LEU A 691 -21.57 -7.90 -3.14
CA LEU A 691 -20.60 -8.89 -2.73
C LEU A 691 -19.36 -8.77 -3.63
N TYR A 692 -18.18 -8.61 -3.03
CA TYR A 692 -16.91 -8.77 -3.74
C TYR A 692 -16.52 -10.23 -3.72
N VAL A 693 -16.17 -10.76 -4.90
CA VAL A 693 -15.83 -12.16 -5.07
C VAL A 693 -14.47 -12.28 -5.75
N GLN A 694 -13.58 -13.08 -5.17
CA GLN A 694 -12.29 -13.43 -5.76
C GLN A 694 -12.39 -14.78 -6.47
N ILE A 695 -12.00 -14.84 -7.75
CA ILE A 695 -11.93 -16.05 -8.56
C ILE A 695 -10.71 -16.88 -8.14
N GLU A 696 -10.89 -18.19 -7.94
CA GLU A 696 -9.79 -19.12 -7.71
C GLU A 696 -9.28 -19.74 -9.03
N PRO A 697 -7.97 -19.95 -9.23
CA PRO A 697 -6.85 -19.62 -8.34
C PRO A 697 -6.28 -18.20 -8.55
N THR A 698 -6.74 -17.47 -9.57
CA THR A 698 -6.13 -16.22 -10.04
C THR A 698 -6.31 -15.03 -9.10
N LYS A 699 -7.17 -15.15 -8.09
CA LYS A 699 -7.51 -14.08 -7.12
C LYS A 699 -8.03 -12.79 -7.76
N VAL A 700 -8.47 -12.86 -9.03
CA VAL A 700 -9.13 -11.72 -9.68
C VAL A 700 -10.43 -11.40 -8.95
N GLU A 701 -10.60 -10.14 -8.55
CA GLU A 701 -11.75 -9.68 -7.79
C GLU A 701 -12.73 -8.91 -8.67
N GLY A 702 -14.00 -9.28 -8.56
CA GLY A 702 -15.12 -8.56 -9.17
C GLY A 702 -16.28 -8.40 -8.19
N MET A 703 -17.32 -7.69 -8.61
CA MET A 703 -18.47 -7.37 -7.75
C MET A 703 -19.76 -7.97 -8.30
N VAL A 704 -20.52 -8.63 -7.43
CA VAL A 704 -21.94 -8.98 -7.64
C VAL A 704 -22.76 -7.89 -6.95
N ALA A 705 -23.49 -7.07 -7.70
CA ALA A 705 -24.34 -6.05 -7.12
C ALA A 705 -25.60 -6.69 -6.49
N LEU A 706 -25.94 -6.37 -5.24
CA LEU A 706 -27.10 -6.95 -4.56
C LEU A 706 -28.41 -6.72 -5.32
N ARG A 707 -28.56 -5.57 -5.99
CA ARG A 707 -29.74 -5.26 -6.81
C ARG A 707 -29.88 -6.14 -8.05
N ASP A 708 -28.79 -6.77 -8.51
CA ASP A 708 -28.78 -7.62 -9.70
C ASP A 708 -29.10 -9.09 -9.34
N ILE A 709 -29.16 -9.43 -8.05
CA ILE A 709 -29.62 -10.71 -7.53
C ILE A 709 -31.16 -10.70 -7.54
N LYS A 710 -31.76 -11.46 -8.44
CA LYS A 710 -33.20 -11.46 -8.69
C LYS A 710 -34.01 -12.37 -7.78
N GLU A 711 -33.36 -13.30 -7.14
CA GLU A 711 -33.94 -14.38 -6.36
C GLU A 711 -34.51 -13.92 -5.01
N ASP A 712 -33.93 -12.88 -4.43
CA ASP A 712 -34.40 -12.26 -3.19
C ASP A 712 -33.91 -10.80 -3.06
N TYR A 713 -34.48 -10.09 -2.10
CA TYR A 713 -33.98 -8.79 -1.65
C TYR A 713 -33.07 -9.00 -0.45
N PHE A 714 -31.79 -8.63 -0.58
CA PHE A 714 -30.77 -8.84 0.44
C PHE A 714 -30.57 -7.59 1.28
N GLU A 715 -30.49 -7.76 2.60
CA GLU A 715 -30.15 -6.73 3.58
C GLU A 715 -28.75 -7.01 4.14
N PHE A 716 -27.96 -5.94 4.26
CA PHE A 716 -26.61 -5.99 4.81
C PHE A 716 -26.65 -5.97 6.35
N ASP A 717 -25.96 -6.90 6.98
CA ASP A 717 -25.68 -6.97 8.40
C ASP A 717 -24.19 -6.66 8.63
N GLU A 718 -23.90 -5.40 8.95
CA GLU A 718 -22.54 -4.91 9.17
C GLU A 718 -21.82 -5.64 10.31
N LYS A 719 -22.55 -5.99 11.39
CA LYS A 719 -21.97 -6.65 12.59
C LYS A 719 -21.49 -8.05 12.32
N ASN A 720 -22.16 -8.75 11.41
CA ASN A 720 -21.85 -10.14 11.07
C ASN A 720 -21.15 -10.27 9.71
N TYR A 721 -20.81 -9.17 9.04
CA TYR A 721 -20.18 -9.15 7.70
C TYR A 721 -20.89 -10.04 6.70
N CYS A 722 -22.24 -9.95 6.63
CA CYS A 722 -23.04 -10.79 5.77
C CYS A 722 -24.23 -10.03 5.15
N VAL A 723 -24.81 -10.60 4.10
CA VAL A 723 -26.11 -10.19 3.58
C VAL A 723 -27.12 -11.32 3.79
N ILE A 724 -28.36 -10.96 4.09
CA ILE A 724 -29.44 -11.92 4.41
C ILE A 724 -30.63 -11.61 3.52
N GLY A 725 -31.13 -12.62 2.78
CA GLY A 725 -32.33 -12.53 1.97
C GLY A 725 -33.59 -12.41 2.81
N LYS A 726 -34.44 -11.46 2.50
CA LYS A 726 -35.70 -11.21 3.25
C LYS A 726 -36.68 -12.35 3.21
N SER A 727 -36.81 -12.99 2.05
CA SER A 727 -37.82 -14.04 1.81
C SER A 727 -37.25 -15.44 1.97
N THR A 728 -36.06 -15.65 1.45
CA THR A 728 -35.37 -16.96 1.44
C THR A 728 -34.60 -17.23 2.71
N HIS A 729 -34.27 -16.18 3.49
CA HIS A 729 -33.36 -16.22 4.63
C HIS A 729 -31.95 -16.76 4.27
N GLN A 730 -31.63 -16.79 2.98
CA GLN A 730 -30.32 -17.20 2.53
C GLN A 730 -29.30 -16.17 2.97
N LYS A 731 -28.17 -16.65 3.49
CA LYS A 731 -27.10 -15.84 4.01
C LYS A 731 -25.84 -16.00 3.16
N PHE A 732 -25.22 -14.88 2.78
CA PHE A 732 -23.89 -14.84 2.21
C PHE A 732 -22.95 -14.13 3.16
N THR A 733 -21.87 -14.80 3.53
CA THR A 733 -20.90 -14.33 4.52
C THR A 733 -19.53 -14.21 3.86
N LEU A 734 -18.70 -13.38 4.43
CA LEU A 734 -17.28 -13.31 4.06
C LEU A 734 -16.63 -14.71 4.16
N GLY A 735 -15.93 -15.14 3.10
CA GLY A 735 -15.32 -16.47 3.02
C GLY A 735 -16.17 -17.57 2.38
N ASP A 736 -17.46 -17.32 2.11
CA ASP A 736 -18.31 -18.31 1.45
C ASP A 736 -17.86 -18.56 0.01
N LYS A 737 -17.91 -19.83 -0.40
CA LYS A 737 -17.65 -20.23 -1.79
C LYS A 737 -18.90 -20.02 -2.63
N VAL A 738 -18.74 -19.41 -3.79
CA VAL A 738 -19.82 -19.11 -4.72
C VAL A 738 -19.39 -19.39 -6.15
N LYS A 739 -20.37 -19.71 -7.01
CA LYS A 739 -20.13 -19.72 -8.45
C LYS A 739 -20.58 -18.41 -9.04
N ILE A 740 -19.70 -17.80 -9.84
CA ILE A 740 -19.97 -16.54 -10.51
C ILE A 740 -19.80 -16.67 -12.01
N LYS A 741 -20.51 -15.83 -12.73
CA LYS A 741 -20.33 -15.63 -14.16
C LYS A 741 -19.82 -14.22 -14.41
N VAL A 742 -18.84 -14.07 -15.28
CA VAL A 742 -18.32 -12.77 -15.72
C VAL A 742 -19.35 -12.13 -16.64
N GLU A 743 -19.96 -11.04 -16.22
CA GLU A 743 -20.96 -10.34 -17.01
C GLU A 743 -20.37 -9.21 -17.84
N ARG A 744 -19.45 -8.46 -17.27
CA ARG A 744 -18.89 -7.30 -17.94
C ARG A 744 -17.57 -6.88 -17.31
N THR A 745 -16.69 -6.31 -18.12
CA THR A 745 -15.49 -5.60 -17.72
C THR A 745 -15.56 -4.13 -18.11
N ASN A 746 -14.90 -3.27 -17.35
CA ASN A 746 -14.74 -1.86 -17.69
C ASN A 746 -13.31 -1.44 -17.35
N LEU A 747 -12.45 -1.35 -18.38
CA LEU A 747 -11.03 -1.02 -18.24
C LEU A 747 -10.81 0.37 -17.64
N GLU A 748 -11.55 1.36 -18.10
CA GLU A 748 -11.40 2.75 -17.66
C GLU A 748 -11.67 2.91 -16.16
N GLN A 749 -12.65 2.16 -15.67
CA GLN A 749 -13.01 2.18 -14.25
C GLN A 749 -12.33 1.07 -13.46
N LYS A 750 -11.57 0.19 -14.12
CA LYS A 750 -10.90 -0.96 -13.52
C LYS A 750 -11.89 -1.82 -12.71
N ILE A 751 -13.07 -2.13 -13.30
CA ILE A 751 -14.18 -2.85 -12.64
C ILE A 751 -14.54 -4.10 -13.44
N ILE A 752 -14.84 -5.17 -12.71
CA ILE A 752 -15.37 -6.41 -13.23
C ILE A 752 -16.70 -6.66 -12.53
N ASP A 753 -17.77 -6.74 -13.31
CA ASP A 753 -19.11 -7.08 -12.82
C ASP A 753 -19.36 -8.59 -13.00
N PHE A 754 -19.79 -9.22 -11.92
CA PHE A 754 -20.17 -10.62 -11.85
C PHE A 754 -21.67 -10.77 -11.60
N SER A 755 -22.24 -11.92 -11.97
CA SER A 755 -23.52 -12.41 -11.47
C SER A 755 -23.32 -13.72 -10.72
N LEU A 756 -24.17 -13.98 -9.72
CA LEU A 756 -24.21 -15.28 -9.05
C LEU A 756 -24.84 -16.31 -10.00
N VAL A 757 -24.23 -17.49 -10.06
CA VAL A 757 -24.83 -18.65 -10.75
C VAL A 757 -25.52 -19.47 -9.70
N TRP A 758 -26.86 -19.46 -9.72
CA TRP A 758 -27.69 -20.29 -8.85
C TRP A 758 -27.70 -21.70 -9.36
N ASP A 759 -27.14 -22.63 -8.58
CA ASP A 759 -27.26 -24.07 -8.80
C ASP A 759 -28.21 -24.67 -7.75
N GLU A 760 -29.08 -25.58 -8.12
CA GLU A 760 -29.97 -26.25 -7.17
C GLU A 760 -29.20 -27.06 -6.12
N SER A 761 -27.93 -27.41 -6.38
CA SER A 761 -27.02 -28.01 -5.41
C SER A 761 -26.63 -27.09 -4.25
N TYR A 762 -26.80 -25.76 -4.40
CA TYR A 762 -26.68 -24.77 -3.29
C TYR A 762 -27.84 -24.89 -2.29
N ASN A 763 -28.88 -25.71 -2.62
CA ASN A 763 -29.99 -25.96 -1.74
C ASN A 763 -29.60 -26.85 -0.57
N LYS A 764 -29.37 -26.28 0.59
CA LYS A 764 -29.57 -26.81 1.94
C LYS A 764 -28.53 -27.69 2.64
N ALA A 765 -27.47 -28.19 2.04
CA ALA A 765 -26.64 -29.19 2.74
C ALA A 765 -25.19 -28.75 3.07
N GLU A 766 -24.59 -27.84 2.33
CA GLU A 766 -23.17 -27.49 2.52
C GLU A 766 -22.92 -26.13 3.21
N PHE A 767 -23.96 -25.31 3.38
CA PHE A 767 -23.87 -24.01 4.05
C PHE A 767 -24.43 -23.99 5.48
N ALA A 768 -24.63 -25.15 6.07
CA ALA A 768 -24.79 -25.22 7.52
C ALA A 768 -23.47 -24.76 8.15
N SER A 769 -23.43 -23.52 8.60
CA SER A 769 -22.29 -23.00 9.33
C SER A 769 -21.93 -23.99 10.45
N ASN A 770 -20.64 -24.18 10.71
CA ASN A 770 -20.18 -25.03 11.81
C ASN A 770 -20.82 -24.70 13.18
N ALA A 771 -21.54 -23.59 13.27
CA ALA A 771 -22.36 -23.20 14.42
C ALA A 771 -23.66 -24.03 14.56
N ASP A 772 -24.22 -24.57 13.47
CA ASP A 772 -25.43 -25.41 13.53
C ASP A 772 -25.09 -26.88 13.83
N ILE A 773 -23.87 -27.32 13.52
CA ILE A 773 -23.38 -28.67 13.85
C ILE A 773 -23.16 -28.84 15.36
N GLN A 774 -22.91 -27.76 16.11
CA GLN A 774 -22.76 -27.83 17.57
C GLN A 774 -24.09 -27.81 18.33
N ARG A 775 -25.21 -27.42 17.71
CA ARG A 775 -26.53 -27.48 18.34
C ARG A 775 -27.12 -28.89 18.33
N ASP A 776 -26.81 -29.73 17.34
CA ASP A 776 -27.31 -31.10 17.27
C ASP A 776 -26.53 -32.09 18.14
N ASN A 777 -25.28 -31.76 18.55
CA ASN A 777 -24.49 -32.63 19.45
C ASN A 777 -24.75 -32.47 20.95
N SER A 778 -25.56 -31.48 21.36
CA SER A 778 -25.93 -31.29 22.78
C SER A 778 -27.26 -31.91 23.15
N GLY A 779 -27.92 -32.70 22.25
CA GLY A 779 -29.28 -33.23 22.40
C GLY A 779 -29.45 -34.74 22.56
N SER A 780 -28.37 -35.54 22.61
CA SER A 780 -28.51 -36.99 22.79
C SER A 780 -27.92 -37.49 24.12
N GLY A 781 -28.61 -37.21 25.17
CA GLY A 781 -28.38 -37.79 26.49
C GLY A 781 -29.70 -38.18 27.14
N ASP A 782 -30.03 -39.45 27.10
CA ASP A 782 -31.00 -40.18 27.94
C ASP A 782 -32.46 -39.70 28.06
N ARG A 783 -33.35 -40.29 27.33
CA ARG A 783 -34.74 -40.57 27.79
C ARG A 783 -35.18 -41.97 27.44
N ASN A 784 -34.85 -42.90 28.26
CA ASN A 784 -35.64 -44.07 28.52
C ASN A 784 -36.14 -43.96 29.96
N PHE A 785 -37.43 -43.75 30.17
CA PHE A 785 -38.16 -44.41 31.25
C PHE A 785 -39.68 -44.24 31.06
N ARG A 786 -40.30 -45.31 30.84
CA ARG A 786 -41.67 -45.89 31.10
C ARG A 786 -42.79 -44.99 31.63
N ASN A 787 -43.89 -45.02 30.88
CA ASN A 787 -45.27 -44.92 31.41
C ASN A 787 -45.46 -45.71 32.69
N ASN A 788 -46.03 -45.08 33.75
CA ASN A 788 -47.12 -45.69 34.44
C ASN A 788 -48.01 -44.70 35.20
N SER A 789 -49.29 -44.90 35.10
CA SER A 789 -50.44 -44.28 35.72
C SER A 789 -50.43 -44.32 37.26
N GLY A 790 -51.02 -43.32 37.89
CA GLY A 790 -51.41 -43.45 39.31
C GLY A 790 -51.74 -42.09 39.99
N SER A 791 -53.03 -41.92 40.16
CA SER A 791 -53.75 -40.92 40.93
C SER A 791 -53.26 -40.76 42.39
N GLY A 792 -53.44 -39.61 42.99
CA GLY A 792 -53.59 -39.52 44.45
C GLY A 792 -53.04 -38.28 45.15
N ASN A 793 -53.80 -37.25 45.22
CA ASN A 793 -54.29 -36.48 46.40
C ASN A 793 -53.36 -36.16 47.60
N ARG A 794 -53.36 -34.89 47.91
CA ARG A 794 -53.40 -34.28 49.27
C ARG A 794 -52.11 -34.01 50.04
N ASN A 795 -51.98 -32.75 50.31
CA ASN A 795 -51.80 -32.08 51.60
C ASN A 795 -50.44 -32.07 52.32
N SER A 796 -50.05 -30.85 52.53
CA SER A 796 -49.77 -30.16 53.78
C SER A 796 -48.40 -30.25 54.43
N ARG A 797 -47.95 -29.04 54.65
CA ARG A 797 -47.31 -28.50 55.88
C ARG A 797 -45.85 -28.81 56.26
N ASN A 798 -45.22 -27.66 56.31
CA ASN A 798 -44.39 -27.19 57.46
C ASN A 798 -43.12 -27.95 57.89
N ASN A 799 -42.12 -27.29 57.93
CA ASN A 799 -41.32 -26.74 59.03
C ASN A 799 -39.79 -26.86 58.86
N ARG A 800 -39.15 -25.71 58.84
CA ARG A 800 -38.02 -25.27 59.73
C ARG A 800 -36.80 -26.18 59.92
N SER A 801 -35.71 -25.50 59.67
CA SER A 801 -34.50 -25.40 60.52
C SER A 801 -33.48 -26.55 60.48
N LYS A 802 -32.35 -26.30 59.95
CA LYS A 802 -31.09 -25.79 60.50
C LYS A 802 -30.14 -25.42 59.43
#